data_4426f09b540d7bb0a61db0a3cbb8ada9
#
_entry.id   4426f09b540d7bb0a61db0a3cbb8ada9
#
_cell.length_a   1.000
_cell.length_b   1.000
_cell.length_c   1.000
_cell.angle_alpha   90.00
_cell.angle_beta   90.00
_cell.angle_gamma   90.00
#
_symmetry.space_group_name_H-M   'P 1'
#
loop_
_entity.id
_entity.type
_entity.pdbx_description
1 polymer ?
#
loop_
_entity_poly.entity_id
_entity_poly.type
_entity_poly.pdbx_seq_one_letter_code
_entity_poly.pdbx_strand_id
1 'polypeptide(L)'
;MAELPTGTVTFLFTDIEGSTNLLRELGDSYAKALGDHRQLLRKTFADHGGAEVDTQGDAFFVAFARAKDAVAAAADGQRTLAEGSIRVRMGIHTGEPIRTDEGYAGMDVHRGARIAAAGHGGQVLVSQTARELIQDDLSDEFALRDLGEHRLKDLSGPQRIFQLLAEGLEGEFPALATLENRPTNLPPQPTPLIGRERELAEVVELLRSPDVRMLTVTGPGGAGKTRLALQAAADLLDDFDDGVFFIGLAGIVDPSLVVPTIAQALAVKEVGGLSLEEALGRFVHDRELLLVLDNLEHLLDAAPQVSGLVLEAPSLKAIVSSRAPLRISVEREYPIPELADDDAIALFSERAHAIKPDFRLDGDAPAVAEICRRLDGLPLAIELAAARAKVLSPTALLDRLDQRLSVLTGGARDVPDRQRTLRDTIAWSYELLDETEARLFTRLAVFVGGFTLDAAEQVCDTDLDTLASLVEKSLVRQGEDRFRMLETIREFALERLEESREPEQVKRRHVEFFLALAEREKSEPRHQSPAQLDRLDADHDNFRASFHFARELGDRRIELRLASALLEFWEIRSHLREGLERISEALDRDPDAPAEIRGHALGLASLFAIKQGEFETARGMAEEKRQLHAAAGDERGVGEAMHFLGLIAMEEGRFDEARTLYEQGKATRERFGDESGVQSSVHNLGLLAMIQGDYGRAHTDLESSLTLARKLGSEQQEANSLCDLGFAELGDGRLDHARARLREGLASAARLGWKENVAYCVVGLGAVAVAEGELELAGHLLGQADLLAEDLQLKFEAYAEAARAQVERELRSRLGEDRLEGLRAEGRSLSMETVVSEALAALD
;
A
#
# COMPACT_ATOMS: atom_id res chain seq x y z
N MET A 1 5.37 27.17 -41.96
CA MET A 1 4.75 26.37 -40.84
C MET A 1 3.32 26.09 -41.30
N ALA A 2 2.87 24.86 -41.21
CA ALA A 2 1.47 24.51 -41.42
C ALA A 2 0.61 25.29 -40.41
N GLU A 3 -0.57 25.75 -40.84
CA GLU A 3 -1.48 26.47 -39.95
C GLU A 3 -2.04 25.48 -38.94
N LEU A 4 -1.91 25.79 -37.63
CA LEU A 4 -2.39 24.92 -36.54
C LEU A 4 -3.91 24.79 -36.57
N PRO A 5 -4.50 23.56 -36.49
CA PRO A 5 -5.93 23.35 -36.46
C PRO A 5 -6.65 24.14 -35.34
N THR A 6 -7.95 24.40 -35.52
CA THR A 6 -8.80 25.10 -34.52
C THR A 6 -10.09 24.33 -34.29
N GLY A 7 -10.68 24.50 -33.12
CA GLY A 7 -11.85 23.76 -32.70
C GLY A 7 -11.48 22.40 -32.08
N THR A 8 -12.16 21.33 -32.50
CA THR A 8 -11.82 19.97 -32.10
C THR A 8 -10.53 19.54 -32.79
N VAL A 9 -9.50 19.26 -32.02
CA VAL A 9 -8.15 18.92 -32.48
C VAL A 9 -7.74 17.56 -31.98
N THR A 10 -7.14 16.74 -32.84
CA THR A 10 -6.53 15.48 -32.43
C THR A 10 -5.03 15.65 -32.25
N PHE A 11 -4.54 15.24 -31.09
CA PHE A 11 -3.16 15.27 -30.72
C PHE A 11 -2.50 13.91 -30.86
N LEU A 12 -1.30 13.87 -31.38
CA LEU A 12 -0.39 12.74 -31.35
C LEU A 12 0.85 13.15 -30.54
N PHE A 13 1.07 12.47 -29.43
CA PHE A 13 2.27 12.57 -28.63
C PHE A 13 3.16 11.37 -28.88
N THR A 14 4.46 11.57 -28.94
CA THR A 14 5.43 10.47 -29.04
C THR A 14 6.56 10.69 -28.06
N ASP A 15 7.15 9.59 -27.59
CA ASP A 15 8.28 9.61 -26.67
C ASP A 15 9.13 8.35 -26.85
N ILE A 16 10.47 8.44 -26.67
CA ILE A 16 11.39 7.31 -26.79
C ILE A 16 11.42 6.55 -25.46
N GLU A 17 11.06 5.26 -25.48
CA GLU A 17 11.18 4.41 -24.31
C GLU A 17 12.64 4.25 -23.89
N GLY A 18 12.93 4.51 -22.59
CA GLY A 18 14.27 4.32 -22.04
C GLY A 18 15.37 5.19 -22.66
N SER A 19 15.06 6.41 -23.13
CA SER A 19 16.00 7.29 -23.85
C SER A 19 17.34 7.49 -23.13
N THR A 20 17.35 7.55 -21.80
CA THR A 20 18.58 7.67 -20.99
C THR A 20 19.45 6.40 -21.06
N ASN A 21 18.86 5.23 -21.06
CA ASN A 21 19.58 3.95 -21.17
C ASN A 21 20.10 3.79 -22.59
N LEU A 22 19.29 4.12 -23.58
CA LEU A 22 19.68 4.12 -25.00
C LEU A 22 20.86 5.08 -25.28
N LEU A 23 20.90 6.24 -24.61
CA LEU A 23 22.04 7.16 -24.67
C LEU A 23 23.33 6.53 -24.13
N ARG A 24 23.24 5.75 -23.04
CA ARG A 24 24.40 5.03 -22.47
C ARG A 24 24.87 3.89 -23.37
N GLU A 25 23.96 3.15 -24.01
CA GLU A 25 24.28 2.04 -24.89
C GLU A 25 24.87 2.50 -26.23
N LEU A 26 24.31 3.51 -26.85
CA LEU A 26 24.74 3.98 -28.20
C LEU A 26 25.89 5.01 -28.15
N GLY A 27 26.12 5.64 -26.97
CA GLY A 27 27.20 6.61 -26.82
C GLY A 27 27.21 7.68 -27.93
N ASP A 28 28.35 7.84 -28.62
CA ASP A 28 28.51 8.84 -29.71
C ASP A 28 27.55 8.62 -30.89
N SER A 29 26.99 7.42 -31.07
CA SER A 29 26.07 7.11 -32.15
C SER A 29 24.62 7.57 -31.88
N TYR A 30 24.29 7.89 -30.63
CA TYR A 30 22.95 8.32 -30.22
C TYR A 30 22.47 9.59 -30.95
N ALA A 31 23.32 10.58 -31.04
CA ALA A 31 22.97 11.84 -31.72
C ALA A 31 22.58 11.64 -33.22
N LYS A 32 23.24 10.70 -33.89
CA LYS A 32 22.90 10.36 -35.27
C LYS A 32 21.57 9.61 -35.34
N ALA A 33 21.40 8.57 -34.53
CA ALA A 33 20.16 7.77 -34.45
C ALA A 33 18.93 8.65 -34.12
N LEU A 34 19.08 9.58 -33.18
CA LEU A 34 18.04 10.56 -32.84
C LEU A 34 17.73 11.51 -34.00
N GLY A 35 18.76 11.96 -34.75
CA GLY A 35 18.59 12.79 -35.94
C GLY A 35 17.80 12.08 -37.05
N ASP A 36 18.17 10.85 -37.35
CA ASP A 36 17.50 10.01 -38.35
C ASP A 36 16.04 9.72 -37.93
N HIS A 37 15.80 9.36 -36.69
CA HIS A 37 14.48 9.17 -36.10
C HIS A 37 13.59 10.40 -36.25
N ARG A 38 14.09 11.59 -35.87
CA ARG A 38 13.34 12.85 -36.02
C ARG A 38 12.98 13.17 -37.46
N GLN A 39 13.88 12.93 -38.38
CA GLN A 39 13.64 13.18 -39.78
C GLN A 39 12.54 12.25 -40.36
N LEU A 40 12.58 10.98 -39.99
CA LEU A 40 11.60 10.00 -40.43
C LEU A 40 10.20 10.37 -39.93
N LEU A 41 10.02 10.58 -38.62
CA LEU A 41 8.74 10.92 -38.04
C LEU A 41 8.17 12.26 -38.55
N ARG A 42 8.98 13.32 -38.70
CA ARG A 42 8.52 14.57 -39.25
C ARG A 42 7.94 14.41 -40.65
N LYS A 43 8.63 13.63 -41.48
CA LYS A 43 8.14 13.36 -42.83
C LYS A 43 6.84 12.61 -42.80
N THR A 44 6.75 11.53 -42.03
CA THR A 44 5.55 10.70 -41.92
C THR A 44 4.36 11.52 -41.40
N PHE A 45 4.54 12.33 -40.37
CA PHE A 45 3.45 13.13 -39.81
C PHE A 45 3.00 14.23 -40.77
N ALA A 46 3.93 14.87 -41.50
CA ALA A 46 3.61 15.87 -42.51
C ALA A 46 2.86 15.27 -43.72
N ASP A 47 3.23 14.06 -44.15
CA ASP A 47 2.59 13.34 -45.27
C ASP A 47 1.09 13.02 -44.93
N HIS A 48 0.74 12.90 -43.66
CA HIS A 48 -0.63 12.72 -43.17
C HIS A 48 -1.29 14.04 -42.71
N GLY A 49 -0.73 15.19 -43.02
CA GLY A 49 -1.32 16.50 -42.70
C GLY A 49 -1.18 16.93 -41.23
N GLY A 50 -0.26 16.31 -40.48
CA GLY A 50 0.09 16.71 -39.11
C GLY A 50 0.86 18.03 -39.08
N ALA A 51 0.49 18.89 -38.13
CA ALA A 51 1.21 20.15 -37.85
C ALA A 51 2.03 19.96 -36.58
N GLU A 52 3.36 20.02 -36.68
CA GLU A 52 4.25 19.96 -35.51
C GLU A 52 4.01 21.19 -34.64
N VAL A 53 3.65 20.99 -33.39
CA VAL A 53 3.38 22.03 -32.39
C VAL A 53 4.65 22.33 -31.62
N ASP A 54 5.29 21.26 -31.09
CA ASP A 54 6.51 21.34 -30.29
C ASP A 54 7.35 20.06 -30.44
N THR A 55 8.65 20.18 -30.19
CA THR A 55 9.57 19.05 -30.09
C THR A 55 10.55 19.33 -28.96
N GLN A 56 10.33 18.65 -27.83
CA GLN A 56 11.19 18.76 -26.64
C GLN A 56 12.05 17.49 -26.53
N GLY A 57 13.37 17.67 -26.63
CA GLY A 57 14.27 16.52 -26.59
C GLY A 57 13.95 15.48 -27.67
N ASP A 58 13.50 14.31 -27.33
CA ASP A 58 13.16 13.18 -28.18
C ASP A 58 11.63 13.02 -28.42
N ALA A 59 10.81 13.82 -27.76
CA ALA A 59 9.36 13.79 -27.84
C ALA A 59 8.80 14.72 -28.93
N PHE A 60 7.75 14.26 -29.63
CA PHE A 60 6.98 15.08 -30.57
C PHE A 60 5.58 15.35 -30.00
N PHE A 61 5.12 16.59 -30.25
CA PHE A 61 3.75 17.01 -30.10
C PHE A 61 3.22 17.49 -31.45
N VAL A 62 2.28 16.74 -32.03
CA VAL A 62 1.73 16.97 -33.38
C VAL A 62 0.21 17.08 -33.31
N ALA A 63 -0.35 18.07 -34.02
CA ALA A 63 -1.78 18.32 -34.10
C ALA A 63 -2.35 17.96 -35.47
N PHE A 64 -3.51 17.32 -35.50
CA PHE A 64 -4.24 16.91 -36.69
C PHE A 64 -5.67 17.48 -36.65
N ALA A 65 -6.17 17.85 -37.83
CA ALA A 65 -7.55 18.29 -37.99
C ALA A 65 -8.57 17.13 -37.93
N ARG A 66 -8.13 15.87 -38.12
CA ARG A 66 -8.99 14.68 -38.09
C ARG A 66 -8.29 13.54 -37.38
N ALA A 67 -9.02 12.83 -36.53
CA ALA A 67 -8.50 11.72 -35.73
C ALA A 67 -7.99 10.55 -36.60
N LYS A 68 -8.63 10.26 -37.72
CA LYS A 68 -8.18 9.21 -38.65
C LYS A 68 -6.80 9.48 -39.29
N ASP A 69 -6.46 10.74 -39.54
CA ASP A 69 -5.17 11.09 -40.07
C ASP A 69 -4.06 10.91 -39.02
N ALA A 70 -4.36 11.17 -37.73
CA ALA A 70 -3.47 10.92 -36.62
C ALA A 70 -3.21 9.40 -36.43
N VAL A 71 -4.25 8.58 -36.58
CA VAL A 71 -4.13 7.11 -36.50
C VAL A 71 -3.26 6.57 -37.63
N ALA A 72 -3.51 6.99 -38.87
CA ALA A 72 -2.71 6.58 -40.00
C ALA A 72 -1.22 7.04 -39.88
N ALA A 73 -1.02 8.27 -39.43
CA ALA A 73 0.30 8.81 -39.15
C ALA A 73 1.07 8.03 -38.07
N ALA A 74 0.38 7.65 -36.97
CA ALA A 74 0.97 6.86 -35.90
C ALA A 74 1.35 5.45 -36.39
N ALA A 75 0.45 4.78 -37.14
CA ALA A 75 0.73 3.45 -37.70
C ALA A 75 1.91 3.45 -38.65
N ASP A 76 1.94 4.38 -39.60
CA ASP A 76 3.05 4.49 -40.55
C ASP A 76 4.35 4.95 -39.86
N GLY A 77 4.26 5.75 -38.82
CA GLY A 77 5.40 6.12 -37.98
C GLY A 77 6.03 4.89 -37.32
N GLN A 78 5.23 4.05 -36.68
CA GLN A 78 5.71 2.79 -36.07
C GLN A 78 6.29 1.82 -37.10
N ARG A 79 5.63 1.62 -38.26
CA ARG A 79 6.15 0.78 -39.34
C ARG A 79 7.51 1.26 -39.84
N THR A 80 7.67 2.57 -39.96
CA THR A 80 8.93 3.17 -40.45
C THR A 80 10.07 2.99 -39.42
N LEU A 81 9.74 2.95 -38.12
CA LEU A 81 10.71 2.79 -37.04
C LEU A 81 11.01 1.32 -36.70
N ALA A 82 10.22 0.37 -37.20
CA ALA A 82 10.31 -1.07 -36.82
C ALA A 82 11.68 -1.69 -37.10
N GLU A 83 12.43 -1.22 -38.11
CA GLU A 83 13.77 -1.70 -38.45
C GLU A 83 14.91 -0.99 -37.68
N GLY A 84 14.59 0.03 -36.88
CA GLY A 84 15.54 0.84 -36.13
C GLY A 84 15.79 0.35 -34.70
N SER A 85 16.82 0.91 -34.05
CA SER A 85 17.14 0.64 -32.63
C SER A 85 16.32 1.49 -31.66
N ILE A 86 15.55 2.47 -32.15
CA ILE A 86 14.75 3.38 -31.31
C ILE A 86 13.30 2.90 -31.29
N ARG A 87 12.82 2.56 -30.10
CA ARG A 87 11.43 2.22 -29.84
C ARG A 87 10.66 3.42 -29.30
N VAL A 88 9.52 3.75 -29.90
CA VAL A 88 8.73 4.93 -29.58
C VAL A 88 7.34 4.57 -29.13
N ARG A 89 6.92 5.07 -28.01
CA ARG A 89 5.53 5.01 -27.53
C ARG A 89 4.74 6.18 -28.08
N MET A 90 3.50 5.94 -28.48
CA MET A 90 2.63 6.96 -29.09
C MET A 90 1.26 7.02 -28.42
N GLY A 91 0.73 8.24 -28.22
CA GLY A 91 -0.60 8.44 -27.66
C GLY A 91 -1.44 9.40 -28.49
N ILE A 92 -2.69 9.00 -28.78
CA ILE A 92 -3.64 9.78 -29.57
C ILE A 92 -4.81 10.20 -28.67
N HIS A 93 -5.06 11.50 -28.63
CA HIS A 93 -6.20 12.07 -27.91
C HIS A 93 -6.88 13.17 -28.72
N THR A 94 -8.20 13.30 -28.59
CA THR A 94 -8.97 14.36 -29.25
C THR A 94 -9.70 15.18 -28.19
N GLY A 95 -9.61 16.50 -28.31
CA GLY A 95 -10.25 17.45 -27.40
C GLY A 95 -10.40 18.84 -27.99
N GLU A 96 -10.81 19.81 -27.15
CA GLU A 96 -11.01 21.22 -27.52
C GLU A 96 -10.03 22.11 -26.73
N PRO A 97 -8.76 22.18 -27.15
CA PRO A 97 -7.73 22.92 -26.42
C PRO A 97 -7.90 24.45 -26.58
N ILE A 98 -7.29 25.19 -25.66
CA ILE A 98 -7.14 26.63 -25.78
C ILE A 98 -5.93 26.91 -26.68
N ARG A 99 -6.13 27.65 -27.79
CA ARG A 99 -5.03 28.09 -28.67
C ARG A 99 -4.31 29.26 -28.04
N THR A 100 -2.98 29.18 -28.01
CA THR A 100 -2.07 30.23 -27.54
C THR A 100 -1.15 30.67 -28.71
N ASP A 101 -0.37 31.73 -28.51
CA ASP A 101 0.63 32.19 -29.49
C ASP A 101 1.74 31.15 -29.71
N GLU A 102 2.01 30.29 -28.70
CA GLU A 102 3.08 29.27 -28.73
C GLU A 102 2.55 27.83 -29.01
N GLY A 103 1.24 27.65 -29.27
CA GLY A 103 0.66 26.33 -29.54
C GLY A 103 -0.71 26.10 -28.87
N TYR A 104 -0.83 25.06 -28.04
CA TYR A 104 -2.07 24.72 -27.35
C TYR A 104 -1.84 24.58 -25.84
N ALA A 105 -2.84 24.96 -25.06
CA ALA A 105 -2.88 24.77 -23.62
C ALA A 105 -4.21 24.12 -23.18
N GLY A 106 -4.25 23.52 -22.01
CA GLY A 106 -5.44 22.95 -21.41
C GLY A 106 -5.31 21.48 -21.06
N MET A 107 -6.31 20.96 -20.35
CA MET A 107 -6.30 19.59 -19.80
C MET A 107 -6.20 18.50 -20.88
N ASP A 108 -6.73 18.75 -22.09
CA ASP A 108 -6.68 17.77 -23.18
C ASP A 108 -5.26 17.58 -23.74
N VAL A 109 -4.41 18.61 -23.69
CA VAL A 109 -2.98 18.49 -24.03
C VAL A 109 -2.28 17.56 -23.03
N HIS A 110 -2.50 17.80 -21.73
CA HIS A 110 -1.96 16.94 -20.67
C HIS A 110 -2.47 15.50 -20.79
N ARG A 111 -3.77 15.30 -21.07
CA ARG A 111 -4.36 13.97 -21.25
C ARG A 111 -3.70 13.19 -22.39
N GLY A 112 -3.46 13.83 -23.54
CA GLY A 112 -2.77 13.20 -24.67
C GLY A 112 -1.35 12.76 -24.31
N ALA A 113 -0.59 13.60 -23.61
CA ALA A 113 0.77 13.29 -23.16
C ALA A 113 0.78 12.12 -22.14
N ARG A 114 -0.17 12.11 -21.19
CA ARG A 114 -0.29 11.02 -20.20
C ARG A 114 -0.69 9.69 -20.82
N ILE A 115 -1.53 9.69 -21.86
CA ILE A 115 -1.87 8.47 -22.60
C ILE A 115 -0.62 7.93 -23.32
N ALA A 116 0.19 8.78 -23.98
CA ALA A 116 1.43 8.35 -24.59
C ALA A 116 2.41 7.74 -23.58
N ALA A 117 2.56 8.39 -22.42
CA ALA A 117 3.45 7.96 -21.36
C ALA A 117 3.07 6.60 -20.76
N ALA A 118 1.79 6.20 -20.81
CA ALA A 118 1.32 4.91 -20.32
C ALA A 118 1.66 3.72 -21.24
N GLY A 119 2.08 3.97 -22.48
CA GLY A 119 2.41 2.94 -23.48
C GLY A 119 3.86 2.47 -23.45
N HIS A 120 4.14 1.41 -24.18
CA HIS A 120 5.46 0.84 -24.40
C HIS A 120 6.03 1.22 -25.77
N GLY A 121 7.32 1.10 -25.95
CA GLY A 121 8.00 1.36 -27.23
C GLY A 121 7.47 0.44 -28.35
N GLY A 122 6.94 1.03 -29.39
CA GLY A 122 6.23 0.32 -30.49
C GLY A 122 4.71 0.36 -30.35
N GLN A 123 4.17 0.71 -29.17
CA GLN A 123 2.73 0.73 -28.90
C GLN A 123 2.10 2.08 -29.29
N VAL A 124 0.87 2.03 -29.82
CA VAL A 124 0.04 3.20 -30.10
C VAL A 124 -1.24 3.12 -29.28
N LEU A 125 -1.42 4.05 -28.35
CA LEU A 125 -2.60 4.15 -27.49
C LEU A 125 -3.55 5.23 -27.97
N VAL A 126 -4.85 4.96 -27.83
CA VAL A 126 -5.93 5.84 -28.32
C VAL A 126 -6.93 6.08 -27.19
N SER A 127 -7.26 7.35 -26.93
CA SER A 127 -8.29 7.72 -25.95
C SER A 127 -9.68 7.33 -26.41
N GLN A 128 -10.63 7.22 -25.47
CA GLN A 128 -12.03 7.00 -25.80
C GLN A 128 -12.60 8.08 -26.73
N THR A 129 -12.32 9.36 -26.48
CA THR A 129 -12.79 10.46 -27.33
C THR A 129 -12.27 10.37 -28.75
N ALA A 130 -11.00 10.01 -28.96
CA ALA A 130 -10.46 9.78 -30.30
C ALA A 130 -11.09 8.55 -30.96
N ARG A 131 -11.29 7.45 -30.21
CA ARG A 131 -11.97 6.24 -30.70
C ARG A 131 -13.37 6.52 -31.17
N GLU A 132 -14.17 7.27 -30.43
CA GLU A 132 -15.56 7.60 -30.78
C GLU A 132 -15.65 8.37 -32.10
N LEU A 133 -14.64 9.17 -32.43
CA LEU A 133 -14.60 9.93 -33.69
C LEU A 133 -14.14 9.11 -34.89
N ILE A 134 -13.46 7.97 -34.68
CA ILE A 134 -12.92 7.16 -35.76
C ILE A 134 -13.65 5.84 -35.97
N GLN A 135 -14.48 5.37 -35.04
CA GLN A 135 -15.06 4.03 -35.06
C GLN A 135 -15.86 3.72 -36.33
N ASP A 136 -16.52 4.72 -36.94
CA ASP A 136 -17.36 4.57 -38.15
C ASP A 136 -16.54 4.82 -39.43
N ASP A 137 -15.35 5.43 -39.35
CA ASP A 137 -14.48 5.85 -40.44
C ASP A 137 -13.14 5.09 -40.47
N LEU A 138 -12.95 4.10 -39.60
CA LEU A 138 -11.72 3.31 -39.51
C LEU A 138 -11.63 2.37 -40.73
N SER A 139 -10.53 2.39 -41.48
CA SER A 139 -10.33 1.45 -42.57
C SER A 139 -10.17 0.01 -42.06
N ASP A 140 -10.50 -0.98 -42.91
CA ASP A 140 -10.41 -2.41 -42.56
C ASP A 140 -8.99 -2.88 -42.16
N GLU A 141 -7.96 -2.06 -42.39
CA GLU A 141 -6.58 -2.33 -41.99
C GLU A 141 -6.25 -2.01 -40.52
N PHE A 142 -7.15 -1.30 -39.82
CA PHE A 142 -6.97 -0.89 -38.43
C PHE A 142 -8.05 -1.51 -37.53
N ALA A 143 -7.63 -1.96 -36.36
CA ALA A 143 -8.53 -2.39 -35.31
C ALA A 143 -8.15 -1.72 -33.97
N LEU A 144 -9.09 -1.61 -33.06
CA LEU A 144 -8.86 -1.07 -31.74
C LEU A 144 -9.18 -2.14 -30.68
N ARG A 145 -8.16 -2.54 -29.91
CA ARG A 145 -8.31 -3.41 -28.75
C ARG A 145 -8.63 -2.56 -27.53
N ASP A 146 -9.67 -2.88 -26.81
CA ASP A 146 -10.02 -2.23 -25.55
C ASP A 146 -9.08 -2.74 -24.44
N LEU A 147 -8.33 -1.85 -23.81
CA LEU A 147 -7.44 -2.17 -22.71
C LEU A 147 -8.07 -1.91 -21.33
N GLY A 148 -9.31 -1.41 -21.29
CA GLY A 148 -10.02 -1.10 -20.05
C GLY A 148 -9.87 0.34 -19.57
N GLU A 149 -10.26 0.55 -18.31
CA GLU A 149 -10.17 1.85 -17.64
C GLU A 149 -8.91 1.91 -16.78
N HIS A 150 -8.14 2.99 -16.90
CA HIS A 150 -6.87 3.19 -16.23
C HIS A 150 -6.78 4.57 -15.59
N ARG A 151 -6.23 4.66 -14.39
CA ARG A 151 -5.91 5.94 -13.75
C ARG A 151 -4.56 6.40 -14.23
N LEU A 152 -4.55 7.55 -14.89
CA LEU A 152 -3.34 8.22 -15.37
C LEU A 152 -2.95 9.34 -14.42
N LYS A 153 -1.64 9.61 -14.32
CA LYS A 153 -1.08 10.65 -13.48
C LYS A 153 -1.71 12.02 -13.81
N ASP A 154 -2.00 12.83 -12.78
CA ASP A 154 -2.51 14.20 -12.88
C ASP A 154 -3.89 14.34 -13.57
N LEU A 155 -4.61 13.24 -13.83
CA LEU A 155 -5.96 13.27 -14.40
C LEU A 155 -7.01 12.88 -13.36
N SER A 156 -8.11 13.62 -13.32
CA SER A 156 -9.25 13.33 -12.48
C SER A 156 -10.09 12.19 -13.07
N GLY A 157 -10.12 11.05 -12.42
CA GLY A 157 -10.93 9.87 -12.79
C GLY A 157 -10.26 8.93 -13.81
N PRO A 158 -10.78 7.69 -13.92
CA PRO A 158 -10.23 6.68 -14.83
C PRO A 158 -10.43 7.08 -16.29
N GLN A 159 -9.47 6.70 -17.15
CA GLN A 159 -9.49 6.93 -18.58
C GLN A 159 -9.58 5.58 -19.29
N ARG A 160 -10.56 5.40 -20.17
CA ARG A 160 -10.63 4.21 -21.02
C ARG A 160 -9.69 4.34 -22.20
N ILE A 161 -8.79 3.36 -22.35
CA ILE A 161 -7.68 3.38 -23.30
C ILE A 161 -7.84 2.21 -24.28
N PHE A 162 -7.48 2.43 -25.53
CA PHE A 162 -7.51 1.46 -26.60
C PHE A 162 -6.14 1.35 -27.24
N GLN A 163 -5.74 0.15 -27.64
CA GLN A 163 -4.52 -0.08 -28.43
C GLN A 163 -4.87 -0.14 -29.92
N LEU A 164 -4.12 0.55 -30.75
CA LEU A 164 -4.23 0.44 -32.20
C LEU A 164 -3.55 -0.85 -32.67
N LEU A 165 -4.27 -1.66 -33.39
CA LEU A 165 -3.77 -2.87 -34.06
C LEU A 165 -3.81 -2.66 -35.59
N ALA A 166 -2.70 -3.00 -36.29
CA ALA A 166 -2.62 -2.97 -37.74
C ALA A 166 -1.56 -3.95 -38.23
N GLU A 167 -1.64 -4.38 -39.50
CA GLU A 167 -0.59 -5.22 -40.10
C GLU A 167 0.77 -4.50 -40.06
N GLY A 168 1.79 -5.20 -39.57
CA GLY A 168 3.15 -4.68 -39.40
C GLY A 168 3.39 -3.89 -38.10
N LEU A 169 2.41 -3.84 -37.19
CA LEU A 169 2.60 -3.36 -35.81
C LEU A 169 2.66 -4.54 -34.85
N GLU A 170 3.41 -4.37 -33.77
CA GLU A 170 3.44 -5.30 -32.65
C GLU A 170 2.05 -5.30 -31.96
N GLY A 171 1.49 -6.46 -31.73
CA GLY A 171 0.13 -6.59 -31.19
C GLY A 171 0.08 -6.88 -29.70
N GLU A 172 1.12 -7.48 -29.11
CA GLU A 172 1.18 -7.88 -27.70
C GLU A 172 2.21 -7.02 -26.98
N PHE A 173 1.81 -6.44 -25.86
CA PHE A 173 2.63 -5.61 -24.99
C PHE A 173 2.38 -5.98 -23.54
N PRO A 174 3.33 -5.72 -22.62
CA PRO A 174 3.08 -5.79 -21.19
C PRO A 174 1.89 -4.90 -20.78
N ALA A 175 1.41 -5.07 -19.56
CA ALA A 175 0.38 -4.20 -19.00
C ALA A 175 0.83 -2.73 -19.07
N LEU A 176 -0.13 -1.80 -19.29
CA LEU A 176 0.18 -0.38 -19.42
C LEU A 176 0.91 0.16 -18.18
N ALA A 177 1.86 1.05 -18.37
CA ALA A 177 2.56 1.78 -17.31
C ALA A 177 1.60 2.82 -16.68
N THR A 178 0.63 2.35 -15.88
CA THR A 178 -0.37 3.16 -15.21
C THR A 178 -0.19 3.09 -13.70
N LEU A 179 -0.81 4.01 -12.95
CA LEU A 179 -0.75 4.02 -11.49
C LEU A 179 -1.23 2.71 -10.84
N GLU A 180 -1.98 1.89 -11.57
CA GLU A 180 -2.55 0.62 -11.10
C GLU A 180 -1.58 -0.57 -11.27
N ASN A 181 -0.55 -0.45 -12.09
CA ASN A 181 0.35 -1.55 -12.46
C ASN A 181 1.73 -1.49 -11.81
N ARG A 182 2.07 -0.39 -11.10
CA ARG A 182 3.27 -0.34 -10.25
C ARG A 182 2.88 -0.47 -8.79
N PRO A 183 3.58 -1.28 -7.99
CA PRO A 183 3.27 -1.44 -6.58
C PRO A 183 3.37 -0.09 -5.87
N THR A 184 2.26 0.39 -5.31
CA THR A 184 2.25 1.64 -4.53
C THR A 184 1.09 1.67 -3.56
N ASN A 185 1.32 2.26 -2.40
CA ASN A 185 0.31 2.57 -1.39
C ASN A 185 0.21 4.08 -1.13
N LEU A 186 0.67 4.93 -2.07
CA LEU A 186 0.62 6.38 -1.91
C LEU A 186 -0.82 6.85 -1.70
N PRO A 187 -1.09 7.65 -0.66
CA PRO A 187 -2.42 8.20 -0.43
C PRO A 187 -2.79 9.21 -1.53
N PRO A 188 -4.07 9.24 -1.97
CA PRO A 188 -4.51 10.19 -2.98
C PRO A 188 -4.37 11.63 -2.50
N GLN A 189 -3.95 12.53 -3.39
CA GLN A 189 -3.84 13.95 -3.13
C GLN A 189 -5.09 14.68 -3.66
N PRO A 190 -6.09 15.00 -2.81
CA PRO A 190 -7.38 15.54 -3.27
C PRO A 190 -7.32 16.99 -3.78
N THR A 191 -6.23 17.71 -3.49
CA THR A 191 -6.05 19.11 -3.87
C THR A 191 -4.68 19.33 -4.49
N PRO A 192 -4.53 20.24 -5.48
CA PRO A 192 -3.25 20.52 -6.11
C PRO A 192 -2.22 21.08 -5.10
N LEU A 193 -0.94 20.83 -5.36
CA LEU A 193 0.17 21.47 -4.67
C LEU A 193 0.34 22.88 -5.28
N ILE A 194 0.28 23.92 -4.46
CA ILE A 194 0.34 25.31 -4.93
C ILE A 194 1.64 25.96 -4.45
N GLY A 195 2.34 26.64 -5.37
CA GLY A 195 3.52 27.45 -5.08
C GLY A 195 4.73 26.64 -4.61
N ARG A 196 4.88 25.42 -5.11
CA ARG A 196 5.98 24.50 -4.77
C ARG A 196 6.59 23.85 -5.99
N GLU A 197 6.34 24.38 -7.17
CA GLU A 197 6.80 23.82 -8.44
C GLU A 197 8.33 23.74 -8.50
N ARG A 198 9.02 24.77 -7.99
CA ARG A 198 10.48 24.83 -7.94
C ARG A 198 11.04 23.81 -6.95
N GLU A 199 10.53 23.79 -5.70
CA GLU A 199 10.96 22.85 -4.66
C GLU A 199 10.67 21.42 -5.07
N LEU A 200 9.54 21.17 -5.74
CA LEU A 200 9.20 19.86 -6.28
C LEU A 200 10.23 19.41 -7.33
N ALA A 201 10.57 20.28 -8.29
CA ALA A 201 11.57 19.99 -9.31
C ALA A 201 12.95 19.71 -8.68
N GLU A 202 13.36 20.53 -7.70
CA GLU A 202 14.64 20.34 -6.98
C GLU A 202 14.67 19.01 -6.21
N VAL A 203 13.59 18.64 -5.51
CA VAL A 203 13.48 17.38 -4.75
C VAL A 203 13.50 16.17 -5.69
N VAL A 204 12.77 16.23 -6.81
CA VAL A 204 12.75 15.18 -7.83
C VAL A 204 14.14 15.02 -8.46
N GLU A 205 14.83 16.10 -8.80
CA GLU A 205 16.18 16.07 -9.36
C GLU A 205 17.19 15.46 -8.36
N LEU A 206 17.11 15.85 -7.07
CA LEU A 206 17.95 15.28 -6.02
C LEU A 206 17.70 13.76 -5.86
N LEU A 207 16.44 13.32 -5.88
CA LEU A 207 16.11 11.89 -5.76
C LEU A 207 16.51 11.09 -7.03
N ARG A 208 16.59 11.71 -8.21
CA ARG A 208 17.15 11.08 -9.41
C ARG A 208 18.65 10.94 -9.37
N SER A 209 19.33 11.84 -8.65
CA SER A 209 20.81 11.77 -8.52
C SER A 209 21.25 10.45 -7.87
N PRO A 210 22.23 9.72 -8.46
CA PRO A 210 22.74 8.48 -7.89
C PRO A 210 23.45 8.68 -6.53
N ASP A 211 23.93 9.89 -6.26
CA ASP A 211 24.66 10.23 -5.03
C ASP A 211 23.71 10.46 -3.85
N VAL A 212 22.41 10.65 -4.08
CA VAL A 212 21.42 10.89 -3.03
C VAL A 212 20.62 9.61 -2.79
N ARG A 213 20.84 9.03 -1.61
CA ARG A 213 20.18 7.79 -1.20
C ARG A 213 19.04 8.05 -0.21
N MET A 214 19.18 9.06 0.62
CA MET A 214 18.16 9.50 1.55
C MET A 214 18.06 11.02 1.52
N LEU A 215 16.84 11.53 1.26
CA LEU A 215 16.55 12.95 1.27
C LEU A 215 15.62 13.26 2.44
N THR A 216 16.07 14.08 3.39
CA THR A 216 15.23 14.51 4.51
C THR A 216 14.69 15.91 4.24
N VAL A 217 13.38 16.02 4.01
CA VAL A 217 12.68 17.30 3.90
C VAL A 217 12.45 17.83 5.31
N THR A 218 13.20 18.88 5.68
CA THR A 218 13.12 19.48 7.02
C THR A 218 12.33 20.76 7.02
N GLY A 219 11.74 21.11 8.16
CA GLY A 219 11.02 22.36 8.36
C GLY A 219 9.93 22.28 9.44
N PRO A 220 9.34 23.43 9.82
CA PRO A 220 8.33 23.47 10.88
C PRO A 220 7.09 22.65 10.54
N GLY A 221 6.29 22.35 11.57
CA GLY A 221 4.95 21.76 11.38
C GLY A 221 4.11 22.66 10.45
N GLY A 222 3.30 22.06 9.58
CA GLY A 222 2.44 22.80 8.67
C GLY A 222 3.11 23.47 7.47
N ALA A 223 4.44 23.29 7.27
CA ALA A 223 5.18 23.83 6.12
C ALA A 223 4.90 23.10 4.79
N GLY A 224 4.20 21.96 4.84
CA GLY A 224 3.84 21.18 3.66
C GLY A 224 4.86 20.07 3.28
N LYS A 225 5.75 19.67 4.20
CA LYS A 225 6.76 18.62 3.99
C LYS A 225 6.17 17.33 3.43
N THR A 226 5.17 16.78 4.10
CA THR A 226 4.46 15.56 3.69
C THR A 226 3.85 15.67 2.31
N ARG A 227 3.23 16.82 2.00
CA ARG A 227 2.64 17.06 0.66
C ARG A 227 3.69 17.11 -0.44
N LEU A 228 4.80 17.80 -0.18
CA LEU A 228 5.93 17.86 -1.13
C LEU A 228 6.54 16.48 -1.35
N ALA A 229 6.77 15.71 -0.27
CA ALA A 229 7.30 14.35 -0.35
C ALA A 229 6.37 13.41 -1.12
N LEU A 230 5.06 13.45 -0.87
CA LEU A 230 4.07 12.63 -1.58
C LEU A 230 3.96 13.01 -3.06
N GLN A 231 4.00 14.30 -3.40
CA GLN A 231 3.97 14.74 -4.79
C GLN A 231 5.25 14.34 -5.52
N ALA A 232 6.43 14.53 -4.91
CA ALA A 232 7.70 14.09 -5.48
C ALA A 232 7.73 12.57 -5.69
N ALA A 233 7.22 11.81 -4.73
CA ALA A 233 7.10 10.36 -4.83
C ALA A 233 6.16 9.92 -5.96
N ALA A 234 5.02 10.61 -6.12
CA ALA A 234 4.10 10.36 -7.25
C ALA A 234 4.73 10.70 -8.60
N ASP A 235 5.56 11.77 -8.64
CA ASP A 235 6.28 12.18 -9.85
C ASP A 235 7.42 11.23 -10.24
N LEU A 236 7.93 10.47 -9.29
CA LEU A 236 9.02 9.50 -9.45
C LEU A 236 8.53 8.05 -9.60
N LEU A 237 7.23 7.79 -9.65
CA LEU A 237 6.68 6.43 -9.78
C LEU A 237 7.28 5.68 -10.98
N ASP A 238 7.58 6.39 -12.07
CA ASP A 238 8.16 5.80 -13.27
C ASP A 238 9.68 5.57 -13.18
N ASP A 239 10.32 6.14 -12.18
CA ASP A 239 11.77 6.02 -11.97
C ASP A 239 12.13 4.83 -11.06
N PHE A 240 11.13 4.13 -10.46
CA PHE A 240 11.33 3.00 -9.54
C PHE A 240 10.51 1.79 -9.98
N ASP A 241 11.16 0.81 -10.59
CA ASP A 241 10.50 -0.34 -11.20
C ASP A 241 9.78 -1.24 -10.19
N ASP A 242 10.32 -1.38 -8.98
CA ASP A 242 9.74 -2.17 -7.90
C ASP A 242 8.75 -1.38 -7.01
N GLY A 243 8.55 -0.10 -7.30
CA GLY A 243 7.47 0.70 -6.72
C GLY A 243 7.88 1.79 -5.71
N VAL A 244 6.85 2.50 -5.23
CA VAL A 244 6.96 3.63 -4.29
C VAL A 244 6.01 3.41 -3.14
N PHE A 245 6.53 3.42 -1.91
CA PHE A 245 5.76 3.07 -0.72
C PHE A 245 5.75 4.16 0.33
N PHE A 246 4.56 4.51 0.79
CA PHE A 246 4.34 5.47 1.88
C PHE A 246 4.26 4.74 3.22
N ILE A 247 4.99 5.24 4.19
CA ILE A 247 5.03 4.75 5.57
C ILE A 247 4.76 5.92 6.52
N GLY A 248 3.54 5.98 7.06
CA GLY A 248 3.15 6.98 8.06
C GLY A 248 3.60 6.56 9.45
N LEU A 249 4.48 7.32 10.08
CA LEU A 249 5.06 7.00 11.37
C LEU A 249 4.45 7.79 12.54
N ALA A 250 3.49 8.67 12.27
CA ALA A 250 2.89 9.53 13.31
C ALA A 250 2.24 8.75 14.46
N GLY A 251 1.70 7.55 14.18
CA GLY A 251 1.09 6.67 15.21
C GLY A 251 2.07 5.78 15.96
N ILE A 252 3.35 5.76 15.58
CA ILE A 252 4.38 4.93 16.20
C ILE A 252 5.03 5.71 17.32
N VAL A 253 5.07 5.15 18.53
CA VAL A 253 5.74 5.76 19.69
C VAL A 253 7.06 5.05 20.01
N ASP A 254 7.16 3.76 19.69
CA ASP A 254 8.32 2.94 19.95
C ASP A 254 9.23 2.85 18.72
N PRO A 255 10.49 3.33 18.79
CA PRO A 255 11.43 3.27 17.67
C PRO A 255 11.66 1.86 17.10
N SER A 256 11.52 0.81 17.92
CA SER A 256 11.70 -0.59 17.50
C SER A 256 10.66 -1.04 16.46
N LEU A 257 9.52 -0.34 16.38
CA LEU A 257 8.44 -0.65 15.44
C LEU A 257 8.62 -0.02 14.05
N VAL A 258 9.63 0.82 13.83
CA VAL A 258 9.84 1.51 12.54
C VAL A 258 10.18 0.49 11.44
N VAL A 259 11.13 -0.41 11.67
CA VAL A 259 11.51 -1.46 10.70
C VAL A 259 10.36 -2.42 10.45
N PRO A 260 9.63 -2.93 11.46
CA PRO A 260 8.41 -3.70 11.26
C PRO A 260 7.36 -2.98 10.40
N THR A 261 7.17 -1.66 10.62
CA THR A 261 6.20 -0.88 9.83
C THR A 261 6.64 -0.73 8.37
N ILE A 262 7.94 -0.57 8.10
CA ILE A 262 8.48 -0.57 6.73
C ILE A 262 8.26 -1.95 6.08
N ALA A 263 8.60 -3.03 6.78
CA ALA A 263 8.42 -4.39 6.31
C ALA A 263 6.95 -4.68 5.96
N GLN A 264 6.03 -4.23 6.81
CA GLN A 264 4.59 -4.33 6.56
C GLN A 264 4.17 -3.60 5.29
N ALA A 265 4.59 -2.33 5.12
CA ALA A 265 4.24 -1.55 3.93
C ALA A 265 4.74 -2.21 2.64
N LEU A 266 5.84 -2.95 2.70
CA LEU A 266 6.42 -3.73 1.62
C LEU A 266 5.89 -5.18 1.56
N ALA A 267 4.95 -5.55 2.42
CA ALA A 267 4.43 -6.92 2.57
C ALA A 267 5.51 -7.97 2.89
N VAL A 268 6.63 -7.54 3.51
CA VAL A 268 7.72 -8.42 3.93
C VAL A 268 7.38 -9.10 5.26
N LYS A 269 7.51 -10.41 5.31
CA LYS A 269 7.22 -11.25 6.49
C LYS A 269 8.50 -11.83 7.07
N GLU A 270 8.48 -12.16 8.36
CA GLU A 270 9.54 -12.94 8.99
C GLU A 270 9.56 -14.37 8.41
N VAL A 271 10.75 -14.80 7.97
CA VAL A 271 10.95 -16.16 7.45
C VAL A 271 11.79 -16.94 8.47
N GLY A 272 11.40 -18.15 8.77
CA GLY A 272 12.00 -18.98 9.80
C GLY A 272 13.53 -18.94 9.85
N GLY A 273 14.08 -18.46 10.96
CA GLY A 273 15.50 -18.37 11.24
C GLY A 273 16.21 -17.09 10.79
N LEU A 274 15.51 -16.13 10.17
CA LEU A 274 16.01 -14.80 9.86
C LEU A 274 15.26 -13.76 10.69
N SER A 275 15.96 -12.75 11.19
CA SER A 275 15.27 -11.58 11.76
C SER A 275 14.51 -10.82 10.68
N LEU A 276 13.47 -10.07 11.07
CA LEU A 276 12.71 -9.24 10.14
C LEU A 276 13.60 -8.22 9.42
N GLU A 277 14.62 -7.70 10.10
CA GLU A 277 15.62 -6.80 9.54
C GLU A 277 16.45 -7.48 8.44
N GLU A 278 16.86 -8.73 8.66
CA GLU A 278 17.59 -9.52 7.65
C GLU A 278 16.69 -9.86 6.46
N ALA A 279 15.43 -10.21 6.72
CA ALA A 279 14.43 -10.48 5.68
C ALA A 279 14.16 -9.24 4.83
N LEU A 280 13.93 -8.09 5.49
CA LEU A 280 13.73 -6.81 4.82
C LEU A 280 14.98 -6.38 4.02
N GLY A 281 16.18 -6.54 4.60
CA GLY A 281 17.44 -6.24 3.91
C GLY A 281 17.60 -7.05 2.62
N ARG A 282 17.31 -8.35 2.66
CA ARG A 282 17.33 -9.20 1.45
C ARG A 282 16.28 -8.80 0.42
N PHE A 283 15.07 -8.50 0.87
CA PHE A 283 13.98 -8.08 -0.01
C PHE A 283 14.31 -6.81 -0.80
N VAL A 284 14.92 -5.81 -0.14
CA VAL A 284 15.22 -4.52 -0.78
C VAL A 284 16.55 -4.51 -1.54
N HIS A 285 17.41 -5.52 -1.35
CA HIS A 285 18.81 -5.50 -1.83
C HIS A 285 18.94 -5.27 -3.34
N ASP A 286 18.16 -6.00 -4.14
CA ASP A 286 18.22 -5.97 -5.61
C ASP A 286 17.06 -5.20 -6.24
N ARG A 287 16.27 -4.45 -5.45
CA ARG A 287 15.05 -3.77 -5.90
C ARG A 287 15.23 -2.25 -6.03
N GLU A 288 14.61 -1.69 -7.06
CA GLU A 288 14.54 -0.25 -7.29
C GLU A 288 13.30 0.33 -6.61
N LEU A 289 13.43 0.71 -5.34
CA LEU A 289 12.33 1.15 -4.48
C LEU A 289 12.53 2.58 -3.98
N LEU A 290 11.43 3.31 -3.82
CA LEU A 290 11.40 4.58 -3.07
C LEU A 290 10.50 4.43 -1.84
N LEU A 291 11.07 4.67 -0.66
CA LEU A 291 10.33 4.75 0.60
C LEU A 291 10.02 6.20 0.95
N VAL A 292 8.78 6.49 1.31
CA VAL A 292 8.33 7.80 1.82
C VAL A 292 8.04 7.64 3.31
N LEU A 293 9.00 8.05 4.15
CA LEU A 293 8.89 7.95 5.61
C LEU A 293 8.38 9.28 6.17
N ASP A 294 7.14 9.30 6.64
CA ASP A 294 6.50 10.52 7.12
C ASP A 294 6.49 10.62 8.65
N ASN A 295 6.85 11.79 9.18
CA ASN A 295 6.90 12.11 10.61
C ASN A 295 7.94 11.29 11.41
N LEU A 296 9.19 11.20 10.95
CA LEU A 296 10.25 10.47 11.67
C LEU A 296 10.84 11.25 12.87
N GLU A 297 10.46 12.53 13.08
CA GLU A 297 11.05 13.44 14.07
C GLU A 297 10.99 12.95 15.53
N HIS A 298 9.99 12.14 15.90
CA HIS A 298 9.85 11.61 17.25
C HIS A 298 10.45 10.20 17.44
N LEU A 299 11.00 9.64 16.37
CA LEU A 299 11.58 8.29 16.31
C LEU A 299 13.06 8.32 15.90
N LEU A 300 13.79 9.38 16.28
CA LEU A 300 15.20 9.57 15.85
C LEU A 300 16.12 8.41 16.25
N ASP A 301 15.79 7.67 17.31
CA ASP A 301 16.55 6.48 17.72
C ASP A 301 16.45 5.32 16.70
N ALA A 302 15.45 5.33 15.82
CA ALA A 302 15.35 4.38 14.71
C ALA A 302 16.12 4.81 13.44
N ALA A 303 16.60 6.07 13.38
CA ALA A 303 17.31 6.57 12.20
C ALA A 303 18.55 5.75 11.80
N PRO A 304 19.36 5.20 12.73
CA PRO A 304 20.47 4.30 12.38
C PRO A 304 20.02 3.01 11.68
N GLN A 305 18.89 2.41 12.06
CA GLN A 305 18.35 1.19 11.44
C GLN A 305 17.89 1.48 10.01
N VAL A 306 17.16 2.59 9.81
CA VAL A 306 16.74 3.05 8.47
C VAL A 306 17.98 3.35 7.60
N SER A 307 19.02 3.98 8.18
CA SER A 307 20.30 4.21 7.50
C SER A 307 20.96 2.91 7.05
N GLY A 308 20.99 1.90 7.92
CA GLY A 308 21.53 0.57 7.62
C GLY A 308 20.83 -0.05 6.42
N LEU A 309 19.50 -0.06 6.41
CA LEU A 309 18.68 -0.58 5.32
C LEU A 309 19.00 0.10 3.97
N VAL A 310 19.09 1.44 3.96
CA VAL A 310 19.42 2.19 2.75
C VAL A 310 20.85 1.93 2.29
N LEU A 311 21.81 1.72 3.19
CA LEU A 311 23.21 1.44 2.85
C LEU A 311 23.41 0.06 2.25
N GLU A 312 22.68 -0.94 2.74
CA GLU A 312 22.78 -2.33 2.30
C GLU A 312 22.14 -2.60 0.95
N ALA A 313 21.15 -1.78 0.52
CA ALA A 313 20.39 -1.96 -0.73
C ALA A 313 20.80 -0.91 -1.78
N PRO A 314 21.60 -1.23 -2.83
CA PRO A 314 22.17 -0.27 -3.78
C PRO A 314 21.18 0.62 -4.53
N SER A 315 19.98 0.13 -4.83
CA SER A 315 18.95 0.83 -5.60
C SER A 315 17.79 1.37 -4.74
N LEU A 316 17.83 1.14 -3.42
CA LEU A 316 16.84 1.68 -2.49
C LEU A 316 17.08 3.16 -2.24
N LYS A 317 16.03 3.98 -2.34
CA LYS A 317 16.05 5.38 -1.93
C LYS A 317 14.96 5.67 -0.89
N ALA A 318 15.18 6.73 -0.11
CA ALA A 318 14.19 7.19 0.86
C ALA A 318 14.01 8.70 0.79
N ILE A 319 12.77 9.16 0.88
CA ILE A 319 12.42 10.53 1.20
C ILE A 319 11.77 10.56 2.58
N VAL A 320 12.28 11.40 3.46
CA VAL A 320 11.85 11.49 4.86
C VAL A 320 11.28 12.85 5.14
N SER A 321 10.14 12.94 5.80
CA SER A 321 9.66 14.20 6.38
C SER A 321 10.03 14.26 7.87
N SER A 322 10.64 15.38 8.30
CA SER A 322 11.04 15.58 9.70
C SER A 322 11.05 17.07 10.06
N ARG A 323 10.86 17.40 11.36
CA ARG A 323 11.03 18.79 11.86
C ARG A 323 12.50 19.18 11.99
N ALA A 324 13.38 18.19 12.12
CA ALA A 324 14.83 18.37 12.29
C ALA A 324 15.60 17.33 11.48
N PRO A 325 16.85 17.60 11.11
CA PRO A 325 17.71 16.60 10.46
C PRO A 325 17.92 15.38 11.35
N LEU A 326 18.02 14.20 10.72
CA LEU A 326 18.24 12.92 11.39
C LEU A 326 19.68 12.74 11.88
N ARG A 327 20.62 13.47 11.29
CA ARG A 327 22.07 13.45 11.60
C ARG A 327 22.74 12.10 11.37
N ILE A 328 22.39 11.45 10.26
CA ILE A 328 22.97 10.18 9.81
C ILE A 328 23.78 10.36 8.52
N SER A 329 24.72 9.46 8.24
CA SER A 329 25.73 9.64 7.17
C SER A 329 25.17 9.62 5.75
N VAL A 330 24.04 8.95 5.53
CA VAL A 330 23.39 8.83 4.20
C VAL A 330 22.41 9.97 3.92
N GLU A 331 22.17 10.83 4.91
CA GLU A 331 21.20 11.91 4.83
C GLU A 331 21.68 13.05 3.94
N ARG A 332 20.82 13.48 3.04
CA ARG A 332 20.87 14.77 2.38
C ARG A 332 19.72 15.61 2.90
N GLU A 333 20.01 16.70 3.60
CA GLU A 333 18.97 17.59 4.10
C GLU A 333 18.45 18.53 2.99
N TYR A 334 17.13 18.71 2.94
CA TYR A 334 16.42 19.69 2.12
C TYR A 334 15.49 20.51 3.02
N PRO A 335 15.91 21.68 3.48
CA PRO A 335 15.04 22.54 4.27
C PRO A 335 13.97 23.18 3.36
N ILE A 336 12.70 22.89 3.64
CA ILE A 336 11.59 23.47 2.88
C ILE A 336 11.48 24.97 3.22
N PRO A 337 11.54 25.89 2.22
CA PRO A 337 11.37 27.31 2.48
C PRO A 337 9.91 27.67 2.80
N GLU A 338 9.68 28.89 3.20
CA GLU A 338 8.34 29.49 3.27
C GLU A 338 7.75 29.64 1.86
N LEU A 339 6.42 29.73 1.74
CA LEU A 339 5.82 30.11 0.47
C LEU A 339 6.22 31.56 0.13
N ALA A 340 6.55 31.78 -1.13
CA ALA A 340 6.72 33.14 -1.63
C ALA A 340 5.40 33.94 -1.52
N ASP A 341 5.46 35.26 -1.43
CA ASP A 341 4.30 36.12 -1.20
C ASP A 341 3.16 35.85 -2.22
N ASP A 342 3.49 35.74 -3.50
CA ASP A 342 2.51 35.49 -4.57
C ASP A 342 1.85 34.11 -4.43
N ASP A 343 2.63 33.07 -4.06
CA ASP A 343 2.16 31.71 -3.87
C ASP A 343 1.29 31.59 -2.62
N ALA A 344 1.66 32.30 -1.55
CA ALA A 344 0.91 32.37 -0.32
C ALA A 344 -0.48 33.02 -0.55
N ILE A 345 -0.52 34.12 -1.36
CA ILE A 345 -1.75 34.79 -1.78
C ILE A 345 -2.59 33.87 -2.67
N ALA A 346 -1.96 33.13 -3.59
CA ALA A 346 -2.63 32.17 -4.46
C ALA A 346 -3.27 31.03 -3.64
N LEU A 347 -2.53 30.48 -2.66
CA LEU A 347 -3.04 29.44 -1.74
C LEU A 347 -4.22 29.98 -0.92
N PHE A 348 -4.10 31.18 -0.32
CA PHE A 348 -5.20 31.79 0.43
C PHE A 348 -6.45 31.95 -0.45
N SER A 349 -6.27 32.49 -1.65
CA SER A 349 -7.37 32.79 -2.59
C SER A 349 -8.08 31.51 -3.03
N GLU A 350 -7.34 30.47 -3.38
CA GLU A 350 -7.90 29.16 -3.79
C GLU A 350 -8.68 28.53 -2.65
N ARG A 351 -8.12 28.52 -1.42
CA ARG A 351 -8.81 27.96 -0.24
C ARG A 351 -10.04 28.80 0.17
N ALA A 352 -9.95 30.11 0.09
CA ALA A 352 -11.10 30.99 0.35
C ALA A 352 -12.21 30.81 -0.69
N HIS A 353 -11.84 30.65 -1.98
CA HIS A 353 -12.78 30.39 -3.07
C HIS A 353 -13.48 29.03 -2.94
N ALA A 354 -12.76 27.98 -2.52
CA ALA A 354 -13.32 26.65 -2.29
C ALA A 354 -14.43 26.66 -1.21
N ILE A 355 -14.32 27.54 -0.21
CA ILE A 355 -15.29 27.66 0.88
C ILE A 355 -16.38 28.70 0.57
N LYS A 356 -16.04 29.78 -0.18
CA LYS A 356 -16.89 30.88 -0.57
C LYS A 356 -16.73 31.15 -2.07
N PRO A 357 -17.55 30.51 -2.95
CA PRO A 357 -17.39 30.58 -4.41
C PRO A 357 -17.43 31.98 -5.02
N ASP A 358 -18.00 32.95 -4.32
CA ASP A 358 -18.06 34.37 -4.70
C ASP A 358 -16.88 35.20 -4.13
N PHE A 359 -15.93 34.57 -3.45
CA PHE A 359 -14.73 35.26 -2.98
C PHE A 359 -13.92 35.83 -4.17
N ARG A 360 -13.54 37.10 -4.07
CA ARG A 360 -12.69 37.80 -5.04
C ARG A 360 -11.63 38.60 -4.29
N LEU A 361 -10.43 38.64 -4.84
CA LEU A 361 -9.33 39.46 -4.31
C LEU A 361 -9.50 40.96 -4.57
N ASP A 362 -10.47 41.35 -5.40
CA ASP A 362 -10.68 42.74 -5.83
C ASP A 362 -10.80 43.71 -4.65
N GLY A 363 -9.78 44.53 -4.43
CA GLY A 363 -9.69 45.48 -3.34
C GLY A 363 -9.10 44.96 -2.02
N ASP A 364 -9.10 43.63 -1.80
CA ASP A 364 -8.61 42.98 -0.56
C ASP A 364 -7.20 42.41 -0.69
N ALA A 365 -6.59 42.44 -1.89
CA ALA A 365 -5.26 41.85 -2.14
C ALA A 365 -4.17 42.38 -1.15
N PRO A 366 -4.10 43.66 -0.77
CA PRO A 366 -3.13 44.15 0.20
C PRO A 366 -3.35 43.53 1.61
N ALA A 367 -4.60 43.32 2.01
CA ALA A 367 -4.94 42.73 3.30
C ALA A 367 -4.56 41.22 3.32
N VAL A 368 -4.85 40.51 2.23
CA VAL A 368 -4.46 39.08 2.09
C VAL A 368 -2.95 38.95 2.09
N ALA A 369 -2.21 39.78 1.36
CA ALA A 369 -0.75 39.78 1.36
C ALA A 369 -0.16 39.97 2.77
N GLU A 370 -0.73 40.95 3.52
CA GLU A 370 -0.29 41.21 4.89
C GLU A 370 -0.66 40.05 5.84
N ILE A 371 -1.82 39.40 5.66
CA ILE A 371 -2.19 38.20 6.41
C ILE A 371 -1.16 37.09 6.16
N CYS A 372 -0.86 36.79 4.89
CA CYS A 372 0.09 35.75 4.51
C CYS A 372 1.49 36.02 5.09
N ARG A 373 1.95 37.28 5.08
CA ARG A 373 3.25 37.66 5.64
C ARG A 373 3.30 37.47 7.16
N ARG A 374 2.22 37.81 7.87
CA ARG A 374 2.11 37.62 9.34
C ARG A 374 2.00 36.17 9.75
N LEU A 375 1.58 35.33 8.85
CA LEU A 375 1.52 33.88 9.02
C LEU A 375 2.83 33.21 8.52
N ASP A 376 3.91 33.98 8.32
CA ASP A 376 5.23 33.52 7.90
C ASP A 376 5.19 32.64 6.64
N GLY A 377 4.23 32.87 5.72
CA GLY A 377 4.07 32.05 4.52
C GLY A 377 3.82 30.55 4.80
N LEU A 378 3.38 30.19 6.02
CA LEU A 378 3.14 28.80 6.39
C LEU A 378 1.81 28.28 5.81
N PRO A 379 1.84 27.26 4.93
CA PRO A 379 0.63 26.77 4.24
C PRO A 379 -0.54 26.46 5.17
N LEU A 380 -0.30 25.71 6.25
CA LEU A 380 -1.36 25.36 7.20
C LEU A 380 -1.97 26.58 7.89
N ALA A 381 -1.14 27.55 8.28
CA ALA A 381 -1.62 28.77 8.89
C ALA A 381 -2.48 29.59 7.92
N ILE A 382 -2.06 29.64 6.64
CA ILE A 382 -2.79 30.30 5.56
C ILE A 382 -4.14 29.61 5.29
N GLU A 383 -4.17 28.27 5.24
CA GLU A 383 -5.40 27.47 5.07
C GLU A 383 -6.40 27.74 6.21
N LEU A 384 -5.92 27.76 7.47
CA LEU A 384 -6.75 28.08 8.64
C LEU A 384 -7.29 29.50 8.61
N ALA A 385 -6.50 30.45 8.15
CA ALA A 385 -6.95 31.84 8.00
C ALA A 385 -7.96 32.00 6.86
N ALA A 386 -7.70 31.36 5.70
CA ALA A 386 -8.59 31.40 4.55
C ALA A 386 -9.96 30.78 4.85
N ALA A 387 -10.03 29.74 5.69
CA ALA A 387 -11.29 29.15 6.14
C ALA A 387 -12.22 30.17 6.87
N ARG A 388 -11.67 31.25 7.41
CA ARG A 388 -12.43 32.31 8.05
C ARG A 388 -13.03 33.34 7.08
N ALA A 389 -12.61 33.32 5.80
CA ALA A 389 -13.15 34.19 4.75
C ALA A 389 -14.66 33.95 4.51
N LYS A 390 -15.23 32.84 4.98
CA LYS A 390 -16.67 32.56 5.01
C LYS A 390 -17.44 33.60 5.85
N VAL A 391 -16.85 34.03 6.96
CA VAL A 391 -17.52 34.87 7.97
C VAL A 391 -16.92 36.28 8.05
N LEU A 392 -15.62 36.45 7.79
CA LEU A 392 -14.90 37.71 7.93
C LEU A 392 -14.35 38.16 6.59
N SER A 393 -14.38 39.50 6.33
CA SER A 393 -13.60 40.06 5.23
C SER A 393 -12.10 39.96 5.52
N PRO A 394 -11.23 39.94 4.51
CA PRO A 394 -9.78 39.93 4.72
C PRO A 394 -9.28 41.08 5.59
N THR A 395 -9.86 42.29 5.46
CA THR A 395 -9.52 43.42 6.29
C THR A 395 -9.90 43.20 7.77
N ALA A 396 -11.12 42.68 8.03
CA ALA A 396 -11.55 42.35 9.39
C ALA A 396 -10.75 41.18 10.01
N LEU A 397 -10.29 40.27 9.18
CA LEU A 397 -9.41 39.18 9.58
C LEU A 397 -8.03 39.72 9.99
N LEU A 398 -7.46 40.62 9.20
CA LEU A 398 -6.19 41.30 9.48
C LEU A 398 -6.23 42.08 10.80
N ASP A 399 -7.27 42.89 11.01
CA ASP A 399 -7.45 43.68 12.26
C ASP A 399 -7.47 42.79 13.50
N ARG A 400 -8.05 41.56 13.38
CA ARG A 400 -8.10 40.62 14.50
C ARG A 400 -6.78 39.90 14.73
N LEU A 401 -6.03 39.58 13.66
CA LEU A 401 -4.67 39.08 13.78
C LEU A 401 -3.76 40.10 14.49
N ASP A 402 -3.90 41.40 14.19
CA ASP A 402 -3.15 42.49 14.82
C ASP A 402 -3.35 42.60 16.33
N GLN A 403 -4.58 42.50 16.77
CA GLN A 403 -4.91 42.63 18.18
C GLN A 403 -4.40 41.51 19.05
N ARG A 404 -4.17 40.28 18.47
CA ARG A 404 -3.82 39.06 19.21
C ARG A 404 -2.36 38.68 19.13
N LEU A 405 -1.71 38.81 17.98
CA LEU A 405 -0.26 38.56 17.87
C LEU A 405 0.53 39.51 18.78
N SER A 406 0.00 40.74 19.04
CA SER A 406 0.62 41.67 20.01
C SER A 406 0.44 41.27 21.49
N VAL A 407 -0.56 40.43 21.82
CA VAL A 407 -0.85 39.98 23.20
C VAL A 407 -0.12 38.63 23.51
N LEU A 408 0.18 37.81 22.50
CA LEU A 408 0.75 36.47 22.66
C LEU A 408 2.30 36.42 22.73
N THR A 409 2.97 37.58 22.78
CA THR A 409 4.43 37.70 22.92
C THR A 409 5.03 37.15 24.22
N GLY A 410 4.21 36.51 25.09
CA GLY A 410 4.61 35.95 26.39
C GLY A 410 5.01 34.46 26.45
N GLY A 411 5.07 33.76 25.29
CA GLY A 411 5.42 32.33 25.25
C GLY A 411 6.90 32.01 25.53
N ALA A 412 7.22 30.74 25.68
CA ALA A 412 8.58 30.25 25.95
C ALA A 412 9.59 30.75 24.91
N ARG A 413 10.68 31.36 25.40
CA ARG A 413 11.69 32.07 24.56
C ARG A 413 12.63 31.13 23.78
N ASP A 414 12.55 29.85 23.99
CA ASP A 414 13.38 28.78 23.43
C ASP A 414 12.76 28.08 22.20
N VAL A 415 11.52 28.46 21.83
CA VAL A 415 10.82 27.91 20.63
C VAL A 415 11.06 28.83 19.44
N PRO A 416 11.41 28.31 18.24
CA PRO A 416 11.54 29.10 17.02
C PRO A 416 10.29 29.92 16.70
N ASP A 417 10.47 31.16 16.21
CA ASP A 417 9.37 32.09 15.94
C ASP A 417 8.26 31.49 15.06
N ARG A 418 8.62 30.69 14.04
CA ARG A 418 7.70 30.02 13.12
C ARG A 418 6.83 28.95 13.79
N GLN A 419 7.35 28.21 14.75
CA GLN A 419 6.55 27.23 15.51
C GLN A 419 5.56 27.97 16.43
N ARG A 420 5.95 29.14 16.96
CA ARG A 420 5.03 30.02 17.71
C ARG A 420 3.89 30.51 16.84
N THR A 421 4.18 31.01 15.63
CA THR A 421 3.16 31.54 14.71
C THR A 421 2.11 30.49 14.34
N LEU A 422 2.53 29.25 14.04
CA LEU A 422 1.59 28.17 13.76
C LEU A 422 0.75 27.79 14.99
N ARG A 423 1.40 27.62 16.15
CA ARG A 423 0.72 27.33 17.41
C ARG A 423 -0.27 28.44 17.77
N ASP A 424 0.13 29.69 17.61
CA ASP A 424 -0.73 30.86 17.89
C ASP A 424 -1.91 30.93 16.92
N THR A 425 -1.72 30.54 15.65
CA THR A 425 -2.79 30.44 14.65
C THR A 425 -3.79 29.34 15.00
N ILE A 426 -3.32 28.18 15.46
CA ILE A 426 -4.19 27.08 15.92
C ILE A 426 -4.92 27.52 17.20
N ALA A 427 -4.21 28.12 18.14
CA ALA A 427 -4.79 28.65 19.38
C ALA A 427 -5.89 29.70 19.10
N TRP A 428 -5.64 30.61 18.16
CA TRP A 428 -6.65 31.56 17.70
C TRP A 428 -7.85 30.88 17.06
N SER A 429 -7.64 29.89 16.22
CA SER A 429 -8.73 29.12 15.63
C SER A 429 -9.54 28.38 16.69
N TYR A 430 -8.89 27.84 17.72
CA TYR A 430 -9.53 27.18 18.87
C TYR A 430 -10.38 28.14 19.69
N GLU A 431 -9.88 29.36 19.99
CA GLU A 431 -10.60 30.38 20.76
C GLU A 431 -11.84 30.94 20.03
N LEU A 432 -11.94 30.78 18.71
CA LEU A 432 -13.14 31.15 17.94
C LEU A 432 -14.21 30.04 17.94
N LEU A 433 -13.93 28.91 18.55
CA LEU A 433 -14.92 27.86 18.75
C LEU A 433 -15.89 28.22 19.88
N ASP A 434 -17.12 27.76 19.73
CA ASP A 434 -18.04 27.78 20.88
C ASP A 434 -17.66 26.66 21.89
N GLU A 435 -18.33 26.64 23.03
CA GLU A 435 -18.00 25.69 24.10
C GLU A 435 -18.15 24.21 23.67
N THR A 436 -19.16 23.91 22.84
CA THR A 436 -19.43 22.55 22.35
C THR A 436 -18.37 22.13 21.33
N GLU A 437 -18.05 22.99 20.39
CA GLU A 437 -17.00 22.78 19.38
C GLU A 437 -15.62 22.64 20.02
N ALA A 438 -15.28 23.53 20.97
CA ALA A 438 -13.98 23.49 21.67
C ALA A 438 -13.82 22.18 22.46
N ARG A 439 -14.88 21.73 23.09
CA ARG A 439 -14.91 20.44 23.80
C ARG A 439 -14.75 19.25 22.85
N LEU A 440 -15.46 19.24 21.72
CA LEU A 440 -15.30 18.23 20.70
C LEU A 440 -13.87 18.22 20.14
N PHE A 441 -13.36 19.39 19.77
CA PHE A 441 -12.00 19.53 19.23
C PHE A 441 -10.95 18.91 20.13
N THR A 442 -11.01 19.15 21.43
CA THR A 442 -10.06 18.58 22.40
C THR A 442 -10.23 17.06 22.54
N ARG A 443 -11.46 16.56 22.56
CA ARG A 443 -11.75 15.13 22.69
C ARG A 443 -11.32 14.32 21.47
N LEU A 444 -11.43 14.88 20.26
CA LEU A 444 -11.01 14.22 19.03
C LEU A 444 -9.50 13.94 18.97
N ALA A 445 -8.70 14.57 19.83
CA ALA A 445 -7.25 14.38 19.88
C ALA A 445 -6.81 12.97 20.31
N VAL A 446 -7.70 12.16 20.91
CA VAL A 446 -7.40 10.77 21.29
C VAL A 446 -7.30 9.85 20.09
N PHE A 447 -7.88 10.23 18.95
CA PHE A 447 -7.80 9.42 17.73
C PHE A 447 -6.47 9.60 17.02
N VAL A 448 -5.90 8.48 16.56
CA VAL A 448 -4.66 8.43 15.80
C VAL A 448 -4.94 7.81 14.42
N GLY A 449 -4.43 8.43 13.36
CA GLY A 449 -4.61 7.94 11.98
C GLY A 449 -5.98 8.22 11.35
N GLY A 450 -6.97 8.62 12.14
CA GLY A 450 -8.33 8.96 11.68
C GLY A 450 -9.42 8.19 12.43
N PHE A 451 -10.69 8.55 12.19
CA PHE A 451 -11.84 7.99 12.90
C PHE A 451 -13.10 8.05 12.03
N THR A 452 -14.08 7.20 12.33
CA THR A 452 -15.43 7.22 11.73
C THR A 452 -16.35 8.16 12.51
N LEU A 453 -17.51 8.52 11.93
CA LEU A 453 -18.53 9.28 12.63
C LEU A 453 -19.00 8.53 13.91
N ASP A 454 -19.26 7.23 13.79
CA ASP A 454 -19.68 6.37 14.92
C ASP A 454 -18.66 6.42 16.08
N ALA A 455 -17.36 6.37 15.77
CA ALA A 455 -16.30 6.50 16.77
C ALA A 455 -16.33 7.89 17.45
N ALA A 456 -16.50 8.97 16.67
CA ALA A 456 -16.61 10.32 17.23
C ALA A 456 -17.83 10.48 18.14
N GLU A 457 -19.00 9.97 17.73
CA GLU A 457 -20.23 10.02 18.50
C GLU A 457 -20.08 9.27 19.83
N GLN A 458 -19.55 8.04 19.83
CA GLN A 458 -19.46 7.21 21.02
C GLN A 458 -18.33 7.63 21.97
N VAL A 459 -17.15 7.98 21.42
CA VAL A 459 -15.99 8.36 22.24
C VAL A 459 -16.09 9.80 22.73
N CYS A 460 -16.44 10.72 21.82
CA CYS A 460 -16.41 12.15 22.09
C CYS A 460 -17.76 12.72 22.53
N ASP A 461 -18.87 11.95 22.48
CA ASP A 461 -20.20 12.40 22.84
C ASP A 461 -20.63 13.65 22.03
N THR A 462 -20.66 13.48 20.71
CA THR A 462 -20.91 14.54 19.73
C THR A 462 -21.99 14.15 18.74
N ASP A 463 -22.35 15.08 17.87
CA ASP A 463 -23.25 14.89 16.73
C ASP A 463 -22.55 15.29 15.42
N LEU A 464 -23.18 14.93 14.30
CA LEU A 464 -22.68 15.23 12.97
C LEU A 464 -22.54 16.75 12.72
N ASP A 465 -23.46 17.57 13.22
CA ASP A 465 -23.47 19.01 12.95
C ASP A 465 -22.27 19.72 13.62
N THR A 466 -21.94 19.34 14.84
CA THR A 466 -20.76 19.86 15.56
C THR A 466 -19.46 19.41 14.86
N LEU A 467 -19.39 18.15 14.42
CA LEU A 467 -18.22 17.65 13.68
C LEU A 467 -18.08 18.35 12.32
N ALA A 468 -19.19 18.54 11.59
CA ALA A 468 -19.19 19.25 10.31
C ALA A 468 -18.72 20.70 10.48
N SER A 469 -19.08 21.37 11.59
CA SER A 469 -18.59 22.73 11.90
C SER A 469 -17.05 22.76 12.06
N LEU A 470 -16.44 21.74 12.69
CA LEU A 470 -14.97 21.65 12.78
C LEU A 470 -14.31 21.37 11.42
N VAL A 471 -14.99 20.62 10.53
CA VAL A 471 -14.54 20.40 9.15
C VAL A 471 -14.58 21.71 8.36
N GLU A 472 -15.69 22.47 8.43
CA GLU A 472 -15.80 23.79 7.80
C GLU A 472 -14.73 24.79 8.28
N LYS A 473 -14.29 24.65 9.52
CA LYS A 473 -13.24 25.49 10.14
C LYS A 473 -11.82 24.96 9.85
N SER A 474 -11.67 23.93 9.02
CA SER A 474 -10.39 23.29 8.64
C SER A 474 -9.57 22.73 9.82
N LEU A 475 -10.22 22.46 10.94
CA LEU A 475 -9.60 21.82 12.12
C LEU A 475 -9.65 20.30 12.05
N VAL A 476 -10.62 19.78 11.29
CA VAL A 476 -10.78 18.37 10.94
C VAL A 476 -10.89 18.25 9.42
N ARG A 477 -10.32 17.24 8.83
CA ARG A 477 -10.46 16.92 7.41
C ARG A 477 -11.40 15.73 7.24
N GLN A 478 -12.26 15.79 6.23
CA GLN A 478 -13.13 14.71 5.83
C GLN A 478 -12.50 13.98 4.64
N GLY A 479 -12.36 12.65 4.73
CA GLY A 479 -12.12 11.74 3.60
C GLY A 479 -13.45 11.17 3.08
N GLU A 480 -13.43 10.06 2.33
CA GLU A 480 -14.65 9.44 1.82
C GLU A 480 -15.58 9.01 2.96
N ASP A 481 -15.11 8.16 3.88
CA ASP A 481 -15.89 7.61 4.99
C ASP A 481 -15.28 7.90 6.39
N ARG A 482 -14.15 8.62 6.44
CA ARG A 482 -13.41 8.86 7.67
C ARG A 482 -13.01 10.32 7.83
N PHE A 483 -12.84 10.72 9.08
CA PHE A 483 -12.36 12.03 9.48
C PHE A 483 -10.91 11.92 10.00
N ARG A 484 -10.14 12.99 9.84
CA ARG A 484 -8.75 13.05 10.29
C ARG A 484 -8.44 14.44 10.84
N MET A 485 -7.72 14.50 11.93
CA MET A 485 -7.08 15.72 12.43
C MET A 485 -5.60 15.71 11.95
N LEU A 486 -5.11 16.86 11.47
CA LEU A 486 -3.69 16.98 11.16
C LEU A 486 -2.86 16.87 12.44
N GLU A 487 -1.70 16.21 12.36
CA GLU A 487 -0.90 15.89 13.55
C GLU A 487 -0.56 17.12 14.40
N THR A 488 -0.15 18.22 13.78
CA THR A 488 0.14 19.46 14.51
C THR A 488 -1.09 20.07 15.22
N ILE A 489 -2.27 19.90 14.63
CA ILE A 489 -3.54 20.32 15.24
C ILE A 489 -3.91 19.34 16.35
N ARG A 490 -3.70 18.04 16.15
CA ARG A 490 -3.93 16.98 17.14
C ARG A 490 -3.07 17.15 18.38
N GLU A 491 -1.76 17.44 18.21
CA GLU A 491 -0.85 17.76 19.31
C GLU A 491 -1.38 18.92 20.18
N PHE A 492 -1.79 20.02 19.55
CA PHE A 492 -2.36 21.15 20.28
C PHE A 492 -3.67 20.78 21.00
N ALA A 493 -4.54 20.02 20.34
CA ALA A 493 -5.81 19.59 20.93
C ALA A 493 -5.58 18.61 22.10
N LEU A 494 -4.56 17.73 22.00
CA LEU A 494 -4.19 16.80 23.07
C LEU A 494 -3.65 17.55 24.30
N GLU A 495 -2.81 18.58 24.13
CA GLU A 495 -2.36 19.44 25.22
C GLU A 495 -3.57 20.09 25.94
N ARG A 496 -4.55 20.59 25.16
CA ARG A 496 -5.78 21.16 25.76
C ARG A 496 -6.64 20.12 26.47
N LEU A 497 -6.67 18.86 25.95
CA LEU A 497 -7.36 17.76 26.62
C LEU A 497 -6.70 17.46 27.97
N GLU A 498 -5.37 17.35 28.01
CA GLU A 498 -4.62 17.06 29.25
C GLU A 498 -4.78 18.17 30.31
N GLU A 499 -4.92 19.42 29.88
CA GLU A 499 -5.22 20.57 30.78
C GLU A 499 -6.69 20.58 31.27
N SER A 500 -7.56 19.78 30.61
CA SER A 500 -8.99 19.70 30.97
C SER A 500 -9.21 18.80 32.20
N ARG A 501 -10.47 18.59 32.58
CA ARG A 501 -10.83 17.64 33.64
C ARG A 501 -11.29 16.27 33.10
N GLU A 502 -11.19 16.04 31.80
CA GLU A 502 -11.81 14.89 31.13
C GLU A 502 -10.83 13.87 30.50
N PRO A 503 -9.47 14.01 30.55
CA PRO A 503 -8.58 13.17 29.76
C PRO A 503 -8.77 11.67 30.07
N GLU A 504 -8.85 11.29 31.33
CA GLU A 504 -9.04 9.88 31.72
C GLU A 504 -10.35 9.30 31.20
N GLN A 505 -11.44 10.09 31.24
CA GLN A 505 -12.75 9.66 30.78
C GLN A 505 -12.78 9.45 29.26
N VAL A 506 -12.20 10.36 28.50
CA VAL A 506 -12.16 10.28 27.04
C VAL A 506 -11.25 9.12 26.61
N LYS A 507 -10.07 8.98 27.20
CA LYS A 507 -9.16 7.85 26.97
C LYS A 507 -9.83 6.50 27.30
N ARG A 508 -10.59 6.42 28.40
CA ARG A 508 -11.33 5.21 28.76
C ARG A 508 -12.40 4.84 27.72
N ARG A 509 -13.21 5.82 27.28
CA ARG A 509 -14.21 5.60 26.22
C ARG A 509 -13.54 5.16 24.89
N HIS A 510 -12.40 5.74 24.54
CA HIS A 510 -11.62 5.31 23.39
C HIS A 510 -11.22 3.83 23.49
N VAL A 511 -10.61 3.43 24.60
CA VAL A 511 -10.21 2.04 24.85
C VAL A 511 -11.41 1.09 24.80
N GLU A 512 -12.52 1.45 25.46
CA GLU A 512 -13.75 0.64 25.48
C GLU A 512 -14.36 0.49 24.09
N PHE A 513 -14.38 1.55 23.29
CA PHE A 513 -14.90 1.53 21.93
C PHE A 513 -14.07 0.61 21.03
N PHE A 514 -12.74 0.77 21.03
CA PHE A 514 -11.87 -0.02 20.19
C PHE A 514 -11.74 -1.47 20.65
N LEU A 515 -11.83 -1.74 21.95
CA LEU A 515 -11.97 -3.11 22.44
C LEU A 515 -13.27 -3.76 21.94
N ALA A 516 -14.40 -3.05 22.07
CA ALA A 516 -15.69 -3.56 21.57
C ALA A 516 -15.68 -3.76 20.04
N LEU A 517 -15.00 -2.88 19.28
CA LEU A 517 -14.79 -3.04 17.85
C LEU A 517 -14.00 -4.31 17.55
N ALA A 518 -12.84 -4.51 18.20
CA ALA A 518 -12.00 -5.69 18.00
C ALA A 518 -12.75 -6.98 18.38
N GLU A 519 -13.47 -7.00 19.50
CA GLU A 519 -14.27 -8.16 19.94
C GLU A 519 -15.45 -8.46 18.98
N ARG A 520 -16.07 -7.43 18.43
CA ARG A 520 -17.16 -7.59 17.44
C ARG A 520 -16.66 -8.13 16.10
N GLU A 521 -15.51 -7.68 15.66
CA GLU A 521 -14.89 -8.15 14.40
C GLU A 521 -14.18 -9.50 14.56
N LYS A 522 -13.97 -9.97 15.80
CA LYS A 522 -13.50 -11.32 16.08
C LYS A 522 -14.58 -12.33 15.69
N SER A 523 -14.29 -13.19 14.71
CA SER A 523 -15.22 -14.22 14.25
C SER A 523 -15.06 -15.53 15.02
N GLU A 524 -16.17 -16.22 15.27
CA GLU A 524 -16.16 -17.62 15.74
C GLU A 524 -17.08 -18.46 14.81
N PRO A 525 -16.56 -19.50 14.18
CA PRO A 525 -15.16 -19.94 14.11
C PRO A 525 -14.29 -18.97 13.31
N ARG A 526 -13.00 -18.89 13.59
CA ARG A 526 -12.01 -17.93 13.05
C ARG A 526 -12.13 -17.75 11.54
N HIS A 527 -12.74 -16.64 11.09
CA HIS A 527 -12.87 -16.23 9.68
C HIS A 527 -13.25 -14.77 9.58
N GLN A 528 -12.26 -13.88 9.73
CA GLN A 528 -12.46 -12.48 9.39
C GLN A 528 -12.51 -12.36 7.87
N SER A 529 -13.60 -11.80 7.34
CA SER A 529 -13.69 -11.48 5.92
C SER A 529 -12.67 -10.38 5.55
N PRO A 530 -12.25 -10.27 4.28
CA PRO A 530 -11.38 -9.18 3.83
C PRO A 530 -11.88 -7.80 4.27
N ALA A 531 -13.18 -7.55 4.20
CA ALA A 531 -13.77 -6.29 4.63
C ALA A 531 -13.68 -6.03 6.15
N GLN A 532 -13.67 -7.07 6.99
CA GLN A 532 -13.43 -6.95 8.43
C GLN A 532 -11.96 -6.62 8.70
N LEU A 533 -11.05 -7.31 8.03
CA LEU A 533 -9.62 -7.05 8.13
C LEU A 533 -9.27 -5.62 7.67
N ASP A 534 -9.86 -5.13 6.57
CA ASP A 534 -9.64 -3.78 6.07
C ASP A 534 -10.14 -2.72 7.08
N ARG A 535 -11.25 -2.97 7.78
CA ARG A 535 -11.72 -2.08 8.86
C ARG A 535 -10.77 -2.04 10.05
N LEU A 536 -10.25 -3.20 10.47
CA LEU A 536 -9.28 -3.27 11.56
C LEU A 536 -7.96 -2.60 11.17
N ASP A 537 -7.53 -2.76 9.92
CA ASP A 537 -6.33 -2.12 9.37
C ASP A 537 -6.45 -0.59 9.38
N ALA A 538 -7.61 -0.07 8.97
CA ALA A 538 -7.89 1.36 8.99
C ALA A 538 -7.85 1.97 10.39
N ASP A 539 -8.05 1.16 11.44
CA ASP A 539 -8.03 1.58 12.84
C ASP A 539 -6.80 1.07 13.62
N HIS A 540 -5.79 0.53 12.93
CA HIS A 540 -4.62 -0.07 13.60
C HIS A 540 -3.89 0.92 14.54
N ASP A 541 -3.73 2.17 14.13
CA ASP A 541 -3.12 3.20 14.98
C ASP A 541 -3.99 3.53 16.20
N ASN A 542 -5.32 3.46 16.08
CA ASN A 542 -6.23 3.62 17.22
C ASN A 542 -6.14 2.41 18.20
N PHE A 543 -5.90 1.20 17.70
CA PHE A 543 -5.62 0.05 18.58
C PHE A 543 -4.30 0.23 19.33
N ARG A 544 -3.25 0.72 18.65
CA ARG A 544 -1.97 1.07 19.31
C ARG A 544 -2.16 2.12 20.41
N ALA A 545 -2.94 3.17 20.12
CA ALA A 545 -3.30 4.19 21.10
C ALA A 545 -4.11 3.59 22.27
N SER A 546 -5.00 2.63 21.99
CA SER A 546 -5.79 1.94 23.04
C SER A 546 -4.90 1.14 23.98
N PHE A 547 -3.87 0.44 23.52
CA PHE A 547 -2.88 -0.21 24.39
C PHE A 547 -2.14 0.81 25.26
N HIS A 548 -1.75 1.93 24.66
CA HIS A 548 -1.08 3.00 25.43
C HIS A 548 -2.00 3.59 26.52
N PHE A 549 -3.23 3.92 26.17
CA PHE A 549 -4.19 4.47 27.12
C PHE A 549 -4.62 3.48 28.19
N ALA A 550 -4.83 2.20 27.86
CA ALA A 550 -5.12 1.14 28.85
C ALA A 550 -3.99 1.06 29.89
N ARG A 551 -2.75 1.19 29.46
CA ARG A 551 -1.55 1.24 30.29
C ARG A 551 -1.54 2.44 31.23
N GLU A 552 -1.82 3.64 30.72
CA GLU A 552 -1.92 4.87 31.53
C GLU A 552 -3.05 4.80 32.56
N LEU A 553 -4.18 4.21 32.17
CA LEU A 553 -5.34 4.02 33.03
C LEU A 553 -5.15 2.89 34.07
N GLY A 554 -4.08 2.09 33.96
CA GLY A 554 -3.76 0.97 34.86
C GLY A 554 -4.69 -0.23 34.69
N ASP A 555 -5.41 -0.34 33.55
CA ASP A 555 -6.36 -1.42 33.28
C ASP A 555 -5.68 -2.59 32.54
N ARG A 556 -4.95 -3.42 33.29
CA ARG A 556 -4.16 -4.54 32.78
C ARG A 556 -4.99 -5.58 32.04
N ARG A 557 -6.25 -5.77 32.46
CA ARG A 557 -7.14 -6.78 31.86
C ARG A 557 -7.60 -6.42 30.47
N ILE A 558 -7.80 -5.13 30.20
CA ILE A 558 -8.17 -4.64 28.88
C ILE A 558 -7.04 -4.90 27.87
N GLU A 559 -5.77 -4.74 28.26
CA GLU A 559 -4.63 -5.04 27.38
C GLU A 559 -4.67 -6.49 26.88
N LEU A 560 -4.88 -7.47 27.77
CA LEU A 560 -4.99 -8.90 27.41
C LEU A 560 -6.21 -9.20 26.52
N ARG A 561 -7.36 -8.58 26.79
CA ARG A 561 -8.57 -8.75 25.98
C ARG A 561 -8.38 -8.19 24.59
N LEU A 562 -7.82 -6.99 24.49
CA LEU A 562 -7.56 -6.31 23.21
C LEU A 562 -6.57 -7.13 22.37
N ALA A 563 -5.45 -7.58 22.96
CA ALA A 563 -4.48 -8.46 22.31
C ALA A 563 -5.14 -9.76 21.81
N SER A 564 -5.98 -10.37 22.65
CA SER A 564 -6.70 -11.60 22.28
C SER A 564 -7.75 -11.39 21.18
N ALA A 565 -8.32 -10.20 21.07
CA ALA A 565 -9.31 -9.88 20.02
C ALA A 565 -8.65 -9.59 18.66
N LEU A 566 -7.43 -9.04 18.65
CA LEU A 566 -6.69 -8.66 17.43
C LEU A 566 -5.85 -9.78 16.83
N LEU A 567 -5.84 -10.98 17.42
CA LEU A 567 -4.97 -12.08 17.01
C LEU A 567 -5.03 -12.40 15.52
N GLU A 568 -6.24 -12.73 15.04
CA GLU A 568 -6.45 -13.17 13.65
C GLU A 568 -6.06 -12.05 12.67
N PHE A 569 -6.36 -10.81 13.03
CA PHE A 569 -5.92 -9.64 12.30
C PHE A 569 -4.38 -9.58 12.20
N TRP A 570 -3.67 -9.71 13.32
CA TRP A 570 -2.21 -9.69 13.32
C TRP A 570 -1.61 -10.87 12.56
N GLU A 571 -2.23 -12.06 12.64
CA GLU A 571 -1.78 -13.23 11.90
C GLU A 571 -1.92 -13.05 10.39
N ILE A 572 -3.10 -12.64 9.91
CA ILE A 572 -3.39 -12.53 8.49
C ILE A 572 -2.67 -11.33 7.86
N ARG A 573 -2.61 -10.20 8.58
CA ARG A 573 -1.91 -8.97 8.13
C ARG A 573 -0.40 -8.99 8.44
N SER A 574 0.12 -10.09 9.00
CA SER A 574 1.56 -10.29 9.27
C SER A 574 2.18 -9.33 10.28
N HIS A 575 1.40 -8.91 11.29
CA HIS A 575 1.89 -8.15 12.44
C HIS A 575 2.37 -9.07 13.58
N LEU A 576 2.99 -10.21 13.26
CA LEU A 576 3.31 -11.26 14.21
C LEU A 576 4.20 -10.77 15.37
N ARG A 577 5.22 -9.96 15.06
CA ARG A 577 6.14 -9.43 16.06
C ARG A 577 5.44 -8.45 17.00
N GLU A 578 4.72 -7.47 16.46
CA GLU A 578 3.93 -6.53 17.28
C GLU A 578 2.93 -7.30 18.17
N GLY A 579 2.26 -8.30 17.60
CA GLY A 579 1.33 -9.15 18.34
C GLY A 579 2.01 -9.90 19.49
N LEU A 580 3.14 -10.54 19.23
CA LEU A 580 3.90 -11.28 20.26
C LEU A 580 4.40 -10.34 21.38
N GLU A 581 4.97 -9.19 21.03
CA GLU A 581 5.45 -8.18 21.98
C GLU A 581 4.29 -7.67 22.85
N ARG A 582 3.16 -7.28 22.25
CA ARG A 582 1.99 -6.76 22.99
C ARG A 582 1.36 -7.81 23.91
N ILE A 583 1.23 -9.06 23.44
CA ILE A 583 0.70 -10.14 24.27
C ILE A 583 1.65 -10.44 25.42
N SER A 584 2.96 -10.56 25.15
CA SER A 584 3.96 -10.84 26.18
C SER A 584 4.01 -9.75 27.25
N GLU A 585 4.01 -8.48 26.85
CA GLU A 585 3.95 -7.34 27.79
C GLU A 585 2.65 -7.35 28.64
N ALA A 586 1.51 -7.69 28.03
CA ALA A 586 0.24 -7.76 28.74
C ALA A 586 0.21 -8.94 29.74
N LEU A 587 0.78 -10.10 29.36
CA LEU A 587 0.93 -11.27 30.24
C LEU A 587 1.83 -10.98 31.45
N ASP A 588 2.94 -10.27 31.24
CA ASP A 588 3.87 -9.88 32.32
C ASP A 588 3.23 -8.90 33.30
N ARG A 589 2.35 -8.02 32.82
CA ARG A 589 1.69 -7.01 33.66
C ARG A 589 0.52 -7.55 34.47
N ASP A 590 -0.20 -8.55 33.97
CA ASP A 590 -1.33 -9.18 34.69
C ASP A 590 -1.07 -10.68 34.96
N PRO A 591 -0.10 -11.01 35.84
CA PRO A 591 0.20 -12.40 36.20
C PRO A 591 -0.98 -13.10 36.90
N ASP A 592 -1.89 -12.33 37.49
CA ASP A 592 -3.05 -12.83 38.22
C ASP A 592 -4.34 -12.87 37.39
N ALA A 593 -4.23 -12.70 36.04
CA ALA A 593 -5.37 -12.80 35.15
C ALA A 593 -6.08 -14.18 35.27
N PRO A 594 -7.42 -14.22 35.11
CA PRO A 594 -8.15 -15.48 35.10
C PRO A 594 -7.54 -16.50 34.14
N ALA A 595 -7.49 -17.77 34.55
CA ALA A 595 -6.84 -18.84 33.78
C ALA A 595 -7.34 -18.95 32.35
N GLU A 596 -8.60 -18.66 32.08
CA GLU A 596 -9.19 -18.65 30.72
C GLU A 596 -8.57 -17.56 29.86
N ILE A 597 -8.48 -16.31 30.35
CA ILE A 597 -7.94 -15.15 29.59
C ILE A 597 -6.43 -15.32 29.42
N ARG A 598 -5.70 -15.63 30.50
CA ARG A 598 -4.26 -15.81 30.47
C ARG A 598 -3.86 -17.02 29.61
N GLY A 599 -4.56 -18.15 29.75
CA GLY A 599 -4.31 -19.35 28.95
C GLY A 599 -4.60 -19.14 27.46
N HIS A 600 -5.62 -18.35 27.12
CA HIS A 600 -5.87 -17.96 25.74
C HIS A 600 -4.71 -17.12 25.19
N ALA A 601 -4.31 -16.06 25.87
CA ALA A 601 -3.20 -15.18 25.48
C ALA A 601 -1.87 -15.97 25.33
N LEU A 602 -1.55 -16.89 26.27
CA LEU A 602 -0.37 -17.77 26.18
C LEU A 602 -0.39 -18.66 24.93
N GLY A 603 -1.56 -19.23 24.58
CA GLY A 603 -1.71 -20.01 23.36
C GLY A 603 -1.42 -19.21 22.10
N LEU A 604 -1.87 -17.96 22.05
CA LEU A 604 -1.67 -17.04 20.94
C LEU A 604 -0.20 -16.60 20.81
N ALA A 605 0.40 -16.22 21.94
CA ALA A 605 1.82 -15.88 21.99
C ALA A 605 2.68 -17.08 21.55
N SER A 606 2.33 -18.31 21.98
CA SER A 606 2.99 -19.53 21.52
C SER A 606 2.91 -19.72 20.00
N LEU A 607 1.73 -19.50 19.41
CA LEU A 607 1.55 -19.58 17.96
C LEU A 607 2.44 -18.57 17.21
N PHE A 608 2.47 -17.32 17.65
CA PHE A 608 3.30 -16.30 17.04
C PHE A 608 4.79 -16.60 17.18
N ALA A 609 5.22 -17.07 18.33
CA ALA A 609 6.59 -17.51 18.55
C ALA A 609 6.97 -18.72 17.65
N ILE A 610 6.03 -19.68 17.43
CA ILE A 610 6.24 -20.80 16.49
C ILE A 610 6.47 -20.25 15.06
N LYS A 611 5.61 -19.34 14.61
CA LYS A 611 5.71 -18.74 13.27
C LYS A 611 7.01 -17.92 13.05
N GLN A 612 7.60 -17.40 14.13
CA GLN A 612 8.88 -16.70 14.12
C GLN A 612 10.09 -17.65 14.34
N GLY A 613 9.86 -18.94 14.51
CA GLY A 613 10.92 -19.92 14.76
C GLY A 613 11.50 -19.87 16.18
N GLU A 614 10.88 -19.13 17.10
CA GLU A 614 11.27 -19.00 18.51
C GLU A 614 10.75 -20.18 19.35
N PHE A 615 11.14 -21.42 19.01
CA PHE A 615 10.56 -22.66 19.58
C PHE A 615 10.72 -22.80 21.10
N GLU A 616 11.80 -22.32 21.68
CA GLU A 616 12.00 -22.37 23.15
C GLU A 616 11.02 -21.43 23.87
N THR A 617 10.84 -20.20 23.36
CA THR A 617 9.84 -19.23 23.86
C THR A 617 8.42 -19.80 23.73
N ALA A 618 8.09 -20.34 22.56
CA ALA A 618 6.80 -20.98 22.27
C ALA A 618 6.50 -22.13 23.23
N ARG A 619 7.50 -22.98 23.49
CA ARG A 619 7.39 -24.12 24.41
C ARG A 619 7.12 -23.64 25.84
N GLY A 620 7.86 -22.63 26.31
CA GLY A 620 7.65 -22.05 27.63
C GLY A 620 6.21 -21.58 27.83
N MET A 621 5.67 -20.85 26.84
CA MET A 621 4.30 -20.32 26.87
C MET A 621 3.24 -21.43 26.80
N ALA A 622 3.41 -22.42 25.92
CA ALA A 622 2.49 -23.55 25.78
C ALA A 622 2.47 -24.43 27.06
N GLU A 623 3.63 -24.62 27.68
CA GLU A 623 3.74 -25.38 28.93
C GLU A 623 3.14 -24.61 30.13
N GLU A 624 3.34 -23.28 30.19
CA GLU A 624 2.67 -22.44 31.20
C GLU A 624 1.15 -22.51 31.03
N LYS A 625 0.63 -22.41 29.77
CA LYS A 625 -0.79 -22.63 29.47
C LYS A 625 -1.28 -23.97 30.01
N ARG A 626 -0.53 -25.06 29.72
CA ARG A 626 -0.88 -26.40 30.15
C ARG A 626 -0.98 -26.50 31.67
N GLN A 627 0.02 -25.96 32.37
CA GLN A 627 0.07 -25.98 33.86
C GLN A 627 -1.04 -25.15 34.45
N LEU A 628 -1.34 -23.96 33.91
CA LEU A 628 -2.39 -23.09 34.37
C LEU A 628 -3.77 -23.74 34.28
N HIS A 629 -4.11 -24.34 33.14
CA HIS A 629 -5.38 -25.05 32.95
C HIS A 629 -5.45 -26.34 33.79
N ALA A 630 -4.33 -27.07 33.92
CA ALA A 630 -4.28 -28.26 34.81
C ALA A 630 -4.54 -27.89 36.27
N ALA A 631 -3.96 -26.79 36.78
CA ALA A 631 -4.18 -26.31 38.14
C ALA A 631 -5.63 -25.84 38.37
N ALA A 632 -6.29 -25.32 37.31
CA ALA A 632 -7.70 -24.94 37.34
C ALA A 632 -8.67 -26.13 37.17
N GLY A 633 -8.17 -27.33 36.88
CA GLY A 633 -8.99 -28.52 36.57
C GLY A 633 -9.66 -28.42 35.19
N ASP A 634 -9.21 -27.55 34.35
CA ASP A 634 -9.72 -27.35 32.96
C ASP A 634 -9.01 -28.28 31.98
N GLU A 635 -9.54 -29.50 31.85
CA GLU A 635 -8.99 -30.48 30.90
C GLU A 635 -9.11 -30.04 29.45
N ARG A 636 -10.10 -29.19 29.09
CA ARG A 636 -10.22 -28.65 27.72
C ARG A 636 -9.05 -27.76 27.39
N GLY A 637 -8.71 -26.79 28.24
CA GLY A 637 -7.55 -25.92 28.07
C GLY A 637 -6.22 -26.69 28.05
N VAL A 638 -6.11 -27.81 28.81
CA VAL A 638 -4.96 -28.71 28.70
C VAL A 638 -4.86 -29.33 27.31
N GLY A 639 -5.99 -29.82 26.76
CA GLY A 639 -6.03 -30.36 25.37
C GLY A 639 -5.65 -29.35 24.30
N GLU A 640 -6.02 -28.08 24.48
CA GLU A 640 -5.59 -26.99 23.61
C GLU A 640 -4.09 -26.73 23.72
N ALA A 641 -3.50 -26.74 24.91
CA ALA A 641 -2.06 -26.56 25.10
C ALA A 641 -1.23 -27.69 24.43
N MET A 642 -1.77 -28.94 24.49
CA MET A 642 -1.14 -30.09 23.81
C MET A 642 -1.03 -29.88 22.29
N HIS A 643 -1.98 -29.19 21.68
CA HIS A 643 -1.91 -28.86 20.26
C HIS A 643 -0.69 -27.96 19.92
N PHE A 644 -0.46 -26.89 20.68
CA PHE A 644 0.71 -26.02 20.48
C PHE A 644 2.04 -26.77 20.73
N LEU A 645 2.09 -27.59 21.77
CA LEU A 645 3.26 -28.44 22.04
C LEU A 645 3.50 -29.44 20.89
N GLY A 646 2.42 -29.95 20.28
CA GLY A 646 2.46 -30.82 19.12
C GLY A 646 3.01 -30.11 17.88
N LEU A 647 2.58 -28.87 17.63
CA LEU A 647 3.12 -28.03 16.55
C LEU A 647 4.64 -27.81 16.73
N ILE A 648 5.06 -27.41 17.92
CA ILE A 648 6.48 -27.20 18.25
C ILE A 648 7.30 -28.49 18.01
N ALA A 649 6.79 -29.63 18.49
CA ALA A 649 7.46 -30.91 18.30
C ALA A 649 7.56 -31.31 16.81
N MET A 650 6.54 -30.99 16.01
CA MET A 650 6.54 -31.23 14.57
C MET A 650 7.60 -30.39 13.86
N GLU A 651 7.66 -29.07 14.16
CA GLU A 651 8.65 -28.15 13.58
C GLU A 651 10.10 -28.53 13.94
N GLU A 652 10.34 -29.07 15.14
CA GLU A 652 11.63 -29.56 15.58
C GLU A 652 11.97 -30.99 15.08
N GLY A 653 11.10 -31.59 14.27
CA GLY A 653 11.31 -32.96 13.74
C GLY A 653 11.08 -34.08 14.73
N ARG A 654 10.50 -33.81 15.90
CA ARG A 654 10.19 -34.80 16.96
C ARG A 654 8.83 -35.46 16.70
N PHE A 655 8.71 -36.17 15.59
CA PHE A 655 7.44 -36.64 15.02
C PHE A 655 6.64 -37.60 15.92
N ASP A 656 7.31 -38.48 16.69
CA ASP A 656 6.64 -39.42 17.60
C ASP A 656 6.00 -38.68 18.80
N GLU A 657 6.68 -37.63 19.28
CA GLU A 657 6.16 -36.76 20.34
C GLU A 657 4.98 -35.93 19.81
N ALA A 658 5.11 -35.31 18.62
CA ALA A 658 4.03 -34.57 17.97
C ALA A 658 2.77 -35.41 17.80
N ARG A 659 2.93 -36.65 17.30
CA ARG A 659 1.82 -37.61 17.17
C ARG A 659 1.12 -37.86 18.49
N THR A 660 1.88 -38.16 19.54
CA THR A 660 1.36 -38.45 20.87
C THR A 660 0.56 -37.28 21.41
N LEU A 661 1.08 -36.07 21.28
CA LEU A 661 0.43 -34.83 21.73
C LEU A 661 -0.85 -34.52 20.94
N TYR A 662 -0.85 -34.70 19.62
CA TYR A 662 -2.06 -34.52 18.82
C TYR A 662 -3.14 -35.55 19.11
N GLU A 663 -2.79 -36.83 19.28
CA GLU A 663 -3.74 -37.89 19.62
C GLU A 663 -4.37 -37.67 21.01
N GLN A 664 -3.59 -37.26 22.01
CA GLN A 664 -4.06 -36.93 23.35
C GLN A 664 -4.95 -35.68 23.35
N GLY A 665 -4.52 -34.61 22.63
CA GLY A 665 -5.28 -33.38 22.44
C GLY A 665 -6.61 -33.65 21.76
N LYS A 666 -6.62 -34.45 20.68
CA LYS A 666 -7.81 -34.89 19.97
C LYS A 666 -8.80 -35.61 20.89
N ALA A 667 -8.33 -36.63 21.63
CA ALA A 667 -9.18 -37.42 22.53
C ALA A 667 -9.82 -36.54 23.62
N THR A 668 -9.07 -35.55 24.12
CA THR A 668 -9.59 -34.58 25.09
C THR A 668 -10.67 -33.70 24.47
N ARG A 669 -10.42 -33.13 23.28
CA ARG A 669 -11.37 -32.28 22.58
C ARG A 669 -12.66 -33.02 22.19
N GLU A 670 -12.57 -34.28 21.76
CA GLU A 670 -13.72 -35.17 21.51
C GLU A 670 -14.63 -35.31 22.73
N ARG A 671 -14.04 -35.49 23.92
CA ARG A 671 -14.81 -35.60 25.18
C ARG A 671 -15.60 -34.34 25.51
N PHE A 672 -15.14 -33.18 25.10
CA PHE A 672 -15.78 -31.88 25.35
C PHE A 672 -16.61 -31.37 24.17
N GLY A 673 -16.71 -32.14 23.09
CA GLY A 673 -17.48 -31.75 21.88
C GLY A 673 -16.88 -30.58 21.12
N ASP A 674 -15.57 -30.33 21.26
CA ASP A 674 -14.83 -29.30 20.52
C ASP A 674 -14.49 -29.78 19.09
N GLU A 675 -15.50 -29.76 18.21
CA GLU A 675 -15.36 -30.25 16.83
C GLU A 675 -14.30 -29.46 16.01
N SER A 676 -14.15 -28.17 16.25
CA SER A 676 -13.13 -27.35 15.61
C SER A 676 -11.72 -27.75 16.02
N GLY A 677 -11.50 -27.97 17.32
CA GLY A 677 -10.23 -28.45 17.80
C GLY A 677 -9.92 -29.89 17.37
N VAL A 678 -10.93 -30.75 17.25
CA VAL A 678 -10.79 -32.09 16.67
C VAL A 678 -10.34 -31.99 15.22
N GLN A 679 -10.99 -31.13 14.41
CA GLN A 679 -10.63 -30.90 13.02
C GLN A 679 -9.15 -30.50 12.89
N SER A 680 -8.68 -29.52 13.69
CA SER A 680 -7.28 -29.07 13.66
C SER A 680 -6.30 -30.19 14.06
N SER A 681 -6.65 -31.02 15.06
CA SER A 681 -5.82 -32.14 15.49
C SER A 681 -5.71 -33.23 14.43
N VAL A 682 -6.82 -33.55 13.75
CA VAL A 682 -6.86 -34.55 12.68
C VAL A 682 -6.10 -34.04 11.46
N HIS A 683 -6.24 -32.75 11.13
CA HIS A 683 -5.47 -32.11 10.06
C HIS A 683 -3.96 -32.26 10.27
N ASN A 684 -3.47 -31.89 11.47
CA ASN A 684 -2.04 -31.98 11.78
C ASN A 684 -1.53 -33.44 11.85
N LEU A 685 -2.36 -34.39 12.25
CA LEU A 685 -2.01 -35.83 12.14
C LEU A 685 -1.85 -36.26 10.68
N GLY A 686 -2.69 -35.74 9.78
CA GLY A 686 -2.59 -35.96 8.34
C GLY A 686 -1.33 -35.34 7.74
N LEU A 687 -0.99 -34.09 8.10
CA LEU A 687 0.27 -33.44 7.71
C LEU A 687 1.48 -34.23 8.19
N LEU A 688 1.47 -34.66 9.45
CA LEU A 688 2.55 -35.46 10.03
C LEU A 688 2.73 -36.79 9.29
N ALA A 689 1.63 -37.46 8.90
CA ALA A 689 1.68 -38.66 8.11
C ALA A 689 2.24 -38.42 6.70
N MET A 690 1.87 -37.29 6.08
CA MET A 690 2.37 -36.88 4.77
C MET A 690 3.89 -36.60 4.81
N ILE A 691 4.37 -35.86 5.81
CA ILE A 691 5.82 -35.59 6.01
C ILE A 691 6.59 -36.91 6.19
N GLN A 692 6.01 -37.92 6.82
CA GLN A 692 6.61 -39.23 7.01
C GLN A 692 6.47 -40.17 5.79
N GLY A 693 5.80 -39.75 4.71
CA GLY A 693 5.56 -40.53 3.50
C GLY A 693 4.43 -41.57 3.63
N ASP A 694 3.65 -41.57 4.71
CA ASP A 694 2.48 -42.43 4.88
C ASP A 694 1.23 -41.77 4.24
N TYR A 695 1.21 -41.73 2.91
CA TYR A 695 0.16 -41.05 2.14
C TYR A 695 -1.22 -41.69 2.35
N GLY A 696 -1.29 -42.97 2.66
CA GLY A 696 -2.56 -43.65 2.94
C GLY A 696 -3.21 -43.14 4.24
N ARG A 697 -2.42 -42.97 5.30
CA ARG A 697 -2.88 -42.35 6.54
C ARG A 697 -3.16 -40.86 6.36
N ALA A 698 -2.28 -40.13 5.67
CA ALA A 698 -2.45 -38.72 5.36
C ALA A 698 -3.81 -38.48 4.66
N HIS A 699 -4.13 -39.25 3.64
CA HIS A 699 -5.41 -39.15 2.94
C HIS A 699 -6.61 -39.38 3.88
N THR A 700 -6.55 -40.41 4.75
CA THR A 700 -7.64 -40.72 5.67
C THR A 700 -7.88 -39.61 6.69
N ASP A 701 -6.81 -39.07 7.28
CA ASP A 701 -6.88 -38.03 8.28
C ASP A 701 -7.29 -36.69 7.64
N LEU A 702 -6.73 -36.31 6.48
CA LEU A 702 -7.07 -35.06 5.78
C LEU A 702 -8.51 -35.05 5.20
N GLU A 703 -9.01 -36.19 4.70
CA GLU A 703 -10.42 -36.31 4.26
C GLU A 703 -11.39 -36.19 5.44
N SER A 704 -11.02 -36.73 6.62
CA SER A 704 -11.77 -36.54 7.85
C SER A 704 -11.77 -35.07 8.30
N SER A 705 -10.61 -34.41 8.20
CA SER A 705 -10.45 -32.98 8.46
C SER A 705 -11.34 -32.14 7.54
N LEU A 706 -11.31 -32.39 6.22
CA LEU A 706 -12.13 -31.73 5.22
C LEU A 706 -13.63 -31.88 5.51
N THR A 707 -14.05 -33.10 5.89
CA THR A 707 -15.45 -33.38 6.25
C THR A 707 -15.89 -32.54 7.45
N LEU A 708 -15.03 -32.44 8.47
CA LEU A 708 -15.30 -31.61 9.65
C LEU A 708 -15.30 -30.11 9.29
N ALA A 709 -14.36 -29.62 8.49
CA ALA A 709 -14.30 -28.24 8.04
C ALA A 709 -15.59 -27.83 7.32
N ARG A 710 -16.08 -28.67 6.39
CA ARG A 710 -17.36 -28.47 5.69
C ARG A 710 -18.57 -28.46 6.62
N LYS A 711 -18.58 -29.38 7.59
CA LYS A 711 -19.64 -29.43 8.63
C LYS A 711 -19.67 -28.15 9.46
N LEU A 712 -18.52 -27.61 9.78
CA LEU A 712 -18.35 -26.38 10.56
C LEU A 712 -18.57 -25.10 9.76
N GLY A 713 -18.67 -25.18 8.42
CA GLY A 713 -18.78 -24.03 7.53
C GLY A 713 -17.51 -23.17 7.45
N SER A 714 -16.34 -23.79 7.70
CA SER A 714 -15.05 -23.11 7.76
C SER A 714 -14.37 -23.10 6.38
N GLU A 715 -14.61 -22.07 5.55
CA GLU A 715 -14.03 -21.99 4.21
C GLU A 715 -12.50 -22.02 4.22
N GLN A 716 -11.86 -21.40 5.22
CA GLN A 716 -10.39 -21.39 5.33
C GLN A 716 -9.84 -22.78 5.65
N GLN A 717 -10.44 -23.48 6.63
CA GLN A 717 -10.02 -24.85 6.96
C GLN A 717 -10.34 -25.84 5.84
N GLU A 718 -11.42 -25.58 5.10
CA GLU A 718 -11.76 -26.33 3.90
C GLU A 718 -10.69 -26.16 2.82
N ALA A 719 -10.32 -24.89 2.48
CA ALA A 719 -9.27 -24.59 1.50
C ALA A 719 -7.92 -25.22 1.90
N ASN A 720 -7.56 -25.14 3.18
CA ASN A 720 -6.31 -25.73 3.69
C ASN A 720 -6.32 -27.26 3.56
N SER A 721 -7.40 -27.90 4.04
CA SER A 721 -7.53 -29.36 3.96
C SER A 721 -7.57 -29.87 2.51
N LEU A 722 -8.16 -29.12 1.59
CA LEU A 722 -8.18 -29.44 0.15
C LEU A 722 -6.79 -29.37 -0.47
N CYS A 723 -6.01 -28.34 -0.14
CA CYS A 723 -4.65 -28.17 -0.62
C CYS A 723 -3.76 -29.35 -0.16
N ASP A 724 -3.73 -29.62 1.15
CA ASP A 724 -2.87 -30.66 1.71
C ASP A 724 -3.31 -32.08 1.30
N LEU A 725 -4.63 -32.32 1.16
CA LEU A 725 -5.14 -33.56 0.59
C LEU A 725 -4.69 -33.74 -0.85
N GLY A 726 -4.66 -32.66 -1.64
CA GLY A 726 -4.12 -32.67 -2.98
C GLY A 726 -2.65 -33.10 -3.04
N PHE A 727 -1.81 -32.59 -2.14
CA PHE A 727 -0.42 -33.03 -2.02
C PHE A 727 -0.29 -34.49 -1.56
N ALA A 728 -1.11 -34.93 -0.62
CA ALA A 728 -1.12 -36.33 -0.21
C ALA A 728 -1.49 -37.28 -1.37
N GLU A 729 -2.45 -36.87 -2.20
CA GLU A 729 -2.86 -37.62 -3.39
C GLU A 729 -1.83 -37.60 -4.51
N LEU A 730 -1.08 -36.48 -4.66
CA LEU A 730 0.10 -36.39 -5.54
C LEU A 730 1.19 -37.38 -5.11
N GLY A 731 1.49 -37.42 -3.81
CA GLY A 731 2.49 -38.35 -3.25
C GLY A 731 2.11 -39.82 -3.44
N ASP A 732 0.81 -40.13 -3.43
CA ASP A 732 0.25 -41.46 -3.65
C ASP A 732 0.05 -41.80 -5.15
N GLY A 733 0.35 -40.84 -6.06
CA GLY A 733 0.22 -41.02 -7.52
C GLY A 733 -1.20 -40.94 -8.08
N ARG A 734 -2.17 -40.42 -7.30
CA ARG A 734 -3.59 -40.27 -7.69
C ARG A 734 -3.82 -38.92 -8.35
N LEU A 735 -3.30 -38.74 -9.57
CA LEU A 735 -3.26 -37.43 -10.25
C LEU A 735 -4.64 -36.79 -10.45
N ASP A 736 -5.65 -37.56 -10.89
CA ASP A 736 -7.00 -37.02 -11.11
C ASP A 736 -7.65 -36.47 -9.83
N HIS A 737 -7.46 -37.16 -8.71
CA HIS A 737 -7.95 -36.71 -7.41
C HIS A 737 -7.17 -35.48 -6.92
N ALA A 738 -5.84 -35.51 -7.01
CA ALA A 738 -4.99 -34.39 -6.64
C ALA A 738 -5.38 -33.12 -7.39
N ARG A 739 -5.55 -33.22 -8.73
CA ARG A 739 -6.03 -32.13 -9.57
C ARG A 739 -7.36 -31.56 -9.05
N ALA A 740 -8.37 -32.40 -8.82
CA ALA A 740 -9.67 -31.96 -8.38
C ALA A 740 -9.60 -31.22 -7.01
N ARG A 741 -8.84 -31.77 -6.05
CA ARG A 741 -8.68 -31.14 -4.72
C ARG A 741 -7.94 -29.82 -4.77
N LEU A 742 -6.82 -29.77 -5.49
CA LEU A 742 -6.01 -28.55 -5.62
C LEU A 742 -6.77 -27.44 -6.35
N ARG A 743 -7.57 -27.75 -7.36
CA ARG A 743 -8.44 -26.78 -8.05
C ARG A 743 -9.53 -26.24 -7.13
N GLU A 744 -10.22 -27.09 -6.38
CA GLU A 744 -11.23 -26.70 -5.42
C GLU A 744 -10.61 -25.82 -4.31
N GLY A 745 -9.42 -26.22 -3.79
CA GLY A 745 -8.63 -25.45 -2.84
C GLY A 745 -8.19 -24.10 -3.37
N LEU A 746 -7.66 -24.05 -4.61
CA LEU A 746 -7.24 -22.82 -5.29
C LEU A 746 -8.42 -21.84 -5.44
N ALA A 747 -9.58 -22.33 -5.91
CA ALA A 747 -10.77 -21.51 -6.09
C ALA A 747 -11.25 -20.92 -4.74
N SER A 748 -11.19 -21.69 -3.67
CA SER A 748 -11.56 -21.23 -2.33
C SER A 748 -10.55 -20.22 -1.77
N ALA A 749 -9.25 -20.51 -1.87
CA ALA A 749 -8.18 -19.62 -1.41
C ALA A 749 -8.19 -18.28 -2.16
N ALA A 750 -8.43 -18.30 -3.48
CA ALA A 750 -8.52 -17.08 -4.29
C ALA A 750 -9.72 -16.21 -3.87
N ARG A 751 -10.91 -16.80 -3.62
CA ARG A 751 -12.07 -16.05 -3.09
C ARG A 751 -11.80 -15.41 -1.74
N LEU A 752 -11.04 -16.09 -0.87
CA LEU A 752 -10.65 -15.60 0.45
C LEU A 752 -9.53 -14.56 0.40
N GLY A 753 -8.89 -14.35 -0.76
CA GLY A 753 -7.69 -13.52 -0.88
C GLY A 753 -6.48 -14.08 -0.12
N TRP A 754 -6.47 -15.38 0.19
CA TRP A 754 -5.42 -16.04 0.96
C TRP A 754 -4.25 -16.47 0.08
N LYS A 755 -3.37 -15.50 -0.20
CA LYS A 755 -2.24 -15.64 -1.13
C LYS A 755 -1.29 -16.80 -0.79
N GLU A 756 -1.06 -17.06 0.50
CA GLU A 756 -0.19 -18.17 0.94
C GLU A 756 -0.75 -19.51 0.46
N ASN A 757 -2.02 -19.80 0.70
CA ASN A 757 -2.64 -21.05 0.28
C ASN A 757 -2.75 -21.15 -1.26
N VAL A 758 -2.94 -20.00 -1.95
CA VAL A 758 -2.84 -19.92 -3.42
C VAL A 758 -1.47 -20.41 -3.89
N ALA A 759 -0.37 -19.95 -3.27
CA ALA A 759 0.99 -20.36 -3.64
C ALA A 759 1.18 -21.88 -3.51
N TYR A 760 0.70 -22.49 -2.42
CA TYR A 760 0.75 -23.94 -2.26
C TYR A 760 -0.06 -24.67 -3.34
N CYS A 761 -1.31 -24.28 -3.58
CA CYS A 761 -2.17 -24.88 -4.60
C CYS A 761 -1.54 -24.81 -6.00
N VAL A 762 -0.94 -23.66 -6.34
CA VAL A 762 -0.27 -23.42 -7.62
C VAL A 762 0.94 -24.34 -7.78
N VAL A 763 1.75 -24.55 -6.74
CA VAL A 763 2.84 -25.54 -6.75
C VAL A 763 2.31 -26.95 -7.03
N GLY A 764 1.25 -27.35 -6.33
CA GLY A 764 0.63 -28.67 -6.49
C GLY A 764 0.07 -28.87 -7.91
N LEU A 765 -0.63 -27.86 -8.45
CA LEU A 765 -1.16 -27.90 -9.82
C LEU A 765 -0.04 -27.87 -10.89
N GLY A 766 1.08 -27.20 -10.63
CA GLY A 766 2.29 -27.28 -11.45
C GLY A 766 2.82 -28.71 -11.56
N ALA A 767 2.81 -29.46 -10.44
CA ALA A 767 3.22 -30.86 -10.46
C ALA A 767 2.23 -31.75 -11.25
N VAL A 768 0.92 -31.49 -11.14
CA VAL A 768 -0.10 -32.15 -11.98
C VAL A 768 0.12 -31.84 -13.44
N ALA A 769 0.29 -30.57 -13.82
CA ALA A 769 0.48 -30.14 -15.20
C ALA A 769 1.71 -30.78 -15.86
N VAL A 770 2.84 -30.88 -15.12
CA VAL A 770 4.03 -31.62 -15.62
C VAL A 770 3.73 -33.08 -15.87
N ALA A 771 2.99 -33.73 -14.98
CA ALA A 771 2.65 -35.16 -15.12
C ALA A 771 1.71 -35.41 -16.33
N GLU A 772 0.85 -34.46 -16.66
CA GLU A 772 -0.08 -34.50 -17.79
C GLU A 772 0.55 -34.05 -19.12
N GLY A 773 1.73 -33.41 -19.06
CA GLY A 773 2.46 -32.93 -20.24
C GLY A 773 2.15 -31.48 -20.64
N GLU A 774 1.37 -30.75 -19.82
CA GLU A 774 1.03 -29.33 -19.99
C GLU A 774 2.20 -28.45 -19.51
N LEU A 775 3.32 -28.48 -20.28
CA LEU A 775 4.59 -27.92 -19.82
C LEU A 775 4.60 -26.38 -19.79
N GLU A 776 3.84 -25.70 -20.66
CA GLU A 776 3.75 -24.23 -20.66
C GLU A 776 3.00 -23.76 -19.42
N LEU A 777 1.83 -24.34 -19.14
CA LEU A 777 1.09 -24.07 -17.91
C LEU A 777 1.96 -24.32 -16.65
N ALA A 778 2.66 -25.44 -16.60
CA ALA A 778 3.52 -25.77 -15.46
C ALA A 778 4.63 -24.72 -15.26
N GLY A 779 5.19 -24.15 -16.33
CA GLY A 779 6.18 -23.09 -16.29
C GLY A 779 5.60 -21.77 -15.75
N HIS A 780 4.40 -21.37 -16.20
CA HIS A 780 3.68 -20.20 -15.68
C HIS A 780 3.34 -20.36 -14.19
N LEU A 781 2.83 -21.55 -13.79
CA LEU A 781 2.51 -21.83 -12.39
C LEU A 781 3.76 -21.80 -11.51
N LEU A 782 4.90 -22.32 -11.99
CA LEU A 782 6.16 -22.25 -11.27
C LEU A 782 6.63 -20.80 -11.09
N GLY A 783 6.57 -19.99 -12.15
CA GLY A 783 6.90 -18.55 -12.09
C GLY A 783 6.04 -17.79 -11.10
N GLN A 784 4.74 -18.04 -11.08
CA GLN A 784 3.81 -17.43 -10.14
C GLN A 784 4.04 -17.91 -8.70
N ALA A 785 4.32 -19.20 -8.50
CA ALA A 785 4.65 -19.74 -7.17
C ALA A 785 5.91 -19.08 -6.60
N ASP A 786 6.94 -18.91 -7.44
CA ASP A 786 8.18 -18.24 -7.08
C ASP A 786 7.93 -16.75 -6.73
N LEU A 787 7.11 -16.04 -7.53
CA LEU A 787 6.73 -14.65 -7.26
C LEU A 787 5.98 -14.53 -5.93
N LEU A 788 4.96 -15.37 -5.72
CA LEU A 788 4.19 -15.37 -4.46
C LEU A 788 5.07 -15.75 -3.27
N ALA A 789 6.00 -16.71 -3.44
CA ALA A 789 6.93 -17.08 -2.38
C ALA A 789 7.88 -15.92 -2.04
N GLU A 790 8.37 -15.19 -3.04
CA GLU A 790 9.20 -13.99 -2.86
C GLU A 790 8.41 -12.85 -2.21
N ASP A 791 7.22 -12.53 -2.74
CA ASP A 791 6.38 -11.44 -2.23
C ASP A 791 5.92 -11.68 -0.78
N LEU A 792 5.61 -12.95 -0.45
CA LEU A 792 5.16 -13.34 0.88
C LEU A 792 6.33 -13.78 1.79
N GLN A 793 7.55 -13.81 1.26
CA GLN A 793 8.73 -14.43 1.89
C GLN A 793 8.42 -15.83 2.44
N LEU A 794 7.62 -16.58 1.69
CA LEU A 794 7.11 -17.87 2.06
C LEU A 794 8.19 -18.93 1.86
N LYS A 795 8.50 -19.66 2.92
CA LYS A 795 9.27 -20.89 2.84
C LYS A 795 8.29 -22.05 2.76
N PHE A 796 8.21 -22.70 1.61
CA PHE A 796 7.36 -23.87 1.46
C PHE A 796 7.79 -24.98 2.42
N GLU A 797 6.82 -25.68 2.96
CA GLU A 797 7.08 -26.90 3.72
C GLU A 797 7.73 -27.97 2.83
N ALA A 798 8.43 -28.91 3.47
CA ALA A 798 9.27 -29.89 2.78
C ALA A 798 8.57 -30.65 1.64
N TYR A 799 7.29 -30.97 1.79
CA TYR A 799 6.51 -31.67 0.77
C TYR A 799 6.20 -30.80 -0.46
N ALA A 800 5.87 -29.53 -0.24
CA ALA A 800 5.58 -28.58 -1.32
C ALA A 800 6.88 -28.17 -2.04
N GLU A 801 7.95 -27.93 -1.28
CA GLU A 801 9.28 -27.64 -1.84
C GLU A 801 9.80 -28.81 -2.68
N ALA A 802 9.58 -30.06 -2.24
CA ALA A 802 9.94 -31.25 -3.02
C ALA A 802 9.16 -31.30 -4.35
N ALA A 803 7.85 -30.97 -4.33
CA ALA A 803 7.02 -30.90 -5.52
C ALA A 803 7.49 -29.77 -6.46
N ARG A 804 7.76 -28.57 -5.95
CA ARG A 804 8.28 -27.41 -6.69
C ARG A 804 9.60 -27.76 -7.38
N ALA A 805 10.55 -28.32 -6.63
CA ALA A 805 11.84 -28.73 -7.16
C ALA A 805 11.71 -29.87 -8.20
N GLN A 806 10.69 -30.72 -8.08
CA GLN A 806 10.40 -31.74 -9.09
C GLN A 806 9.89 -31.10 -10.38
N VAL A 807 8.94 -30.15 -10.29
CA VAL A 807 8.43 -29.40 -11.45
C VAL A 807 9.58 -28.74 -12.20
N GLU A 808 10.43 -28.01 -11.50
CA GLU A 808 11.59 -27.34 -12.08
C GLU A 808 12.54 -28.32 -12.79
N ARG A 809 12.88 -29.45 -12.15
CA ARG A 809 13.76 -30.47 -12.78
C ARG A 809 13.15 -31.08 -14.05
N GLU A 810 11.86 -31.39 -14.02
CA GLU A 810 11.17 -31.99 -15.19
C GLU A 810 11.05 -30.99 -16.35
N LEU A 811 10.70 -29.73 -16.07
CA LEU A 811 10.66 -28.69 -17.08
C LEU A 811 12.04 -28.42 -17.67
N ARG A 812 13.09 -28.33 -16.85
CA ARG A 812 14.47 -28.17 -17.30
C ARG A 812 14.89 -29.33 -18.20
N SER A 813 14.52 -30.57 -17.84
CA SER A 813 14.85 -31.77 -18.61
C SER A 813 14.15 -31.85 -19.97
N ARG A 814 12.87 -31.38 -20.04
CA ARG A 814 12.03 -31.49 -21.24
C ARG A 814 12.12 -30.31 -22.19
N LEU A 815 12.34 -29.11 -21.67
CA LEU A 815 12.30 -27.86 -22.43
C LEU A 815 13.69 -27.20 -22.60
N GLY A 816 14.66 -27.54 -21.73
CA GLY A 816 15.95 -26.85 -21.62
C GLY A 816 15.87 -25.58 -20.76
N GLU A 817 17.04 -25.02 -20.40
CA GLU A 817 17.14 -23.91 -19.46
C GLU A 817 16.47 -22.62 -19.97
N ASP A 818 16.81 -22.22 -21.22
CA ASP A 818 16.33 -20.95 -21.81
C ASP A 818 14.79 -20.89 -21.89
N ARG A 819 14.11 -22.00 -22.29
CA ARG A 819 12.66 -22.03 -22.37
C ARG A 819 12.01 -22.05 -20.98
N LEU A 820 12.63 -22.76 -20.02
CA LEU A 820 12.18 -22.76 -18.63
C LEU A 820 12.19 -21.35 -18.04
N GLU A 821 13.32 -20.63 -18.18
CA GLU A 821 13.43 -19.26 -17.66
C GLU A 821 12.46 -18.31 -18.37
N GLY A 822 12.23 -18.50 -19.68
CA GLY A 822 11.21 -17.74 -20.41
C GLY A 822 9.80 -17.93 -19.83
N LEU A 823 9.36 -19.18 -19.61
CA LEU A 823 8.04 -19.50 -19.05
C LEU A 823 7.89 -19.01 -17.59
N ARG A 824 8.97 -19.11 -16.79
CA ARG A 824 8.97 -18.55 -15.43
C ARG A 824 8.79 -17.03 -15.45
N ALA A 825 9.50 -16.34 -16.35
CA ALA A 825 9.37 -14.89 -16.50
C ALA A 825 7.97 -14.50 -17.00
N GLU A 826 7.41 -15.24 -17.99
CA GLU A 826 6.03 -15.08 -18.45
C GLU A 826 5.06 -15.25 -17.27
N GLY A 827 5.16 -16.34 -16.48
CA GLY A 827 4.31 -16.61 -15.33
C GLY A 827 4.41 -15.52 -14.25
N ARG A 828 5.60 -14.98 -13.98
CA ARG A 828 5.80 -13.86 -13.05
C ARG A 828 5.15 -12.55 -13.52
N SER A 829 5.03 -12.34 -14.82
CA SER A 829 4.42 -11.12 -15.39
C SER A 829 2.88 -11.16 -15.41
N LEU A 830 2.27 -12.33 -15.27
CA LEU A 830 0.82 -12.49 -15.23
C LEU A 830 0.25 -12.04 -13.89
N SER A 831 -0.96 -11.48 -13.90
CA SER A 831 -1.67 -11.23 -12.65
C SER A 831 -2.06 -12.54 -11.96
N MET A 832 -2.13 -12.54 -10.63
CA MET A 832 -2.60 -13.71 -9.87
C MET A 832 -3.98 -14.19 -10.35
N GLU A 833 -4.90 -13.27 -10.68
CA GLU A 833 -6.22 -13.61 -11.22
C GLU A 833 -6.13 -14.36 -12.55
N THR A 834 -5.23 -13.93 -13.44
CA THR A 834 -5.00 -14.58 -14.73
C THR A 834 -4.48 -16.00 -14.54
N VAL A 835 -3.46 -16.19 -13.70
CA VAL A 835 -2.87 -17.51 -13.45
C VAL A 835 -3.87 -18.46 -12.76
N VAL A 836 -4.63 -17.94 -11.78
CA VAL A 836 -5.73 -18.72 -11.16
C VAL A 836 -6.76 -19.15 -12.21
N SER A 837 -7.16 -18.23 -13.11
CA SER A 837 -8.12 -18.52 -14.18
C SER A 837 -7.57 -19.58 -15.16
N GLU A 838 -6.31 -19.48 -15.59
CA GLU A 838 -5.64 -20.45 -16.45
C GLU A 838 -5.56 -21.82 -15.77
N ALA A 839 -5.13 -21.88 -14.52
CA ALA A 839 -5.04 -23.13 -13.75
C ALA A 839 -6.40 -23.81 -13.58
N LEU A 840 -7.47 -23.02 -13.42
CA LEU A 840 -8.83 -23.56 -13.32
C LEU A 840 -9.44 -23.98 -14.67
N ALA A 841 -9.04 -23.38 -15.79
CA ALA A 841 -9.56 -23.68 -17.12
C ALA A 841 -8.80 -24.79 -17.84
N ALA A 842 -7.46 -24.81 -17.76
CA ALA A 842 -6.63 -25.71 -18.54
C ALA A 842 -6.66 -27.16 -18.05
N LEU A 843 -7.01 -27.38 -16.78
CA LEU A 843 -7.05 -28.69 -16.14
C LEU A 843 -8.50 -29.22 -15.94
N ASP A 844 -9.47 -28.76 -16.78
CA ASP A 844 -10.85 -29.25 -16.78
C ASP A 844 -10.95 -30.72 -17.35
#